data_90f211235d3be5452bfa8e71786bbbc9
#
_entry.id   90f211235d3be5452bfa8e71786bbbc9
#
_cell.length_a   1.000
_cell.length_b   1.000
_cell.length_c   1.000
_cell.angle_alpha   90.00
_cell.angle_beta   90.00
_cell.angle_gamma   90.00
#
_symmetry.space_group_name_H-M   'P 1'
#
loop_
_entity.id
_entity.type
_entity.pdbx_description
1 polymer ?
#
loop_
_entity_poly.entity_id
_entity_poly.type
_entity_poly.pdbx_seq_one_letter_code
_entity_poly.pdbx_strand_id
1 'polypeptide(L)'
;EIVTLNQLFLSQSWIPNIIRKRVCTTFVEDSLSNGALCQCGGMRETHGSNATGDYFGAAIVSQWDSSQHSSEYPTDAFGELEFAGAGRRHSHFLRLSCDTPPQIVYSLMTAHWGVPSPNLVVSVVGSGGCEKVKPWVREVLRQGLVKAAQSTGAWIVTGGLREGVGRCVGEAVRDHAAAASCLSQKKVIAVGVAPWGLVHNREQLVNTQGSFPARYYVQNASRDSCCLDNNYQAFLLVDDGSVGRRGGETAFRSMMEDYISHQRTGIWDSGSIEIPVLCMLISGEAAMLKRVDLSLRKATPWLVLNGSGPAADLICEMLDALSAVPMSCTSPPPEGEGSESPSTELRERTRERVKRHFPAEADREKLVDRALSIYQNRDLITVFHGEQDSPDDFDTVLLKALVRASKRVSSDASGYTEELKLAVAWNRVDIANSELFNGDIQWRYEDLEDSMTDALINNKPQFVRLFNENGLNILDYLTYQRLEGLYRSLSNSSLAYTLLQRHLTERQSLARSLPTVPCSPDEPTPLKSPISGPSSAKELSLYEVSRLLWDILGDVCQPFYYSPLGLDQSTSTWRTLKQVNKLLQGDCLYREQRCVHPWASLFIWAVLQNRSEMAVYFWEMAGESVLSALAGCKILRELSKLESETAAKLSLKELAQKFENLANEVFSECYQSSESRSFNLLIRQSLVWGEATCLEMATAADARLFFSHDGLQSLLSQIWWGDMETSTEVWKLILTFFLPPLIYTNLISFREPEEEGKTEQVAHGQDTDSLDGVDATMFSLTDMMDEDAEEYAAVRVNLKGAPPSNPKRPFILLRWREFWFAPVTAFLGNVLMYFLFLSLFAYVLLLDFKPPPPHGPSTLEFVLYFWVFTLVCEEFRQTFFRGSTTLYQRMKLYIQDMWNKCDITAISLFALGMCCRMFPWSYEFGRAVMAVDYMVFTLRLIHIFAIHKQLGPKIIIVEKMVRAF
;
A
#
# COMPACT_ATOMS: atom_id res chain seq x y z
N GLU A 1 32.50 13.24 -5.55
CA GLU A 1 32.89 12.36 -4.42
C GLU A 1 33.70 13.11 -3.35
N ILE A 2 34.67 13.93 -3.67
CA ILE A 2 35.47 14.69 -2.68
C ILE A 2 34.65 15.78 -1.95
N VAL A 3 33.64 16.36 -2.59
CA VAL A 3 32.75 17.37 -2.00
C VAL A 3 31.78 16.71 -0.99
N THR A 4 31.31 15.51 -1.28
CA THR A 4 30.42 14.73 -0.38
C THR A 4 31.16 14.23 0.85
N LEU A 5 32.42 13.81 0.72
CA LEU A 5 33.26 13.40 1.84
C LEU A 5 33.55 14.56 2.80
N ASN A 6 33.85 15.77 2.29
CA ASN A 6 34.05 16.95 3.14
C ASN A 6 32.78 17.40 3.87
N GLN A 7 31.59 17.24 3.28
CA GLN A 7 30.34 17.54 3.97
C GLN A 7 30.02 16.52 5.08
N LEU A 8 30.34 15.22 4.89
CA LEU A 8 30.19 14.19 5.93
C LEU A 8 31.13 14.44 7.12
N PHE A 9 32.37 14.86 6.86
CA PHE A 9 33.32 15.22 7.91
C PHE A 9 32.89 16.45 8.74
N LEU A 10 32.38 17.47 8.10
CA LEU A 10 31.84 18.66 8.77
C LEU A 10 30.58 18.38 9.58
N SER A 11 29.74 17.40 9.15
CA SER A 11 28.50 17.04 9.84
C SER A 11 28.72 16.26 11.15
N GLN A 12 29.87 15.64 11.35
CA GLN A 12 30.21 14.83 12.56
C GLN A 12 31.25 15.45 13.46
N SER A 13 31.69 16.69 13.22
CA SER A 13 32.71 17.39 14.01
C SER A 13 32.33 17.59 15.47
N TRP A 14 31.05 17.50 15.83
CA TRP A 14 30.55 17.61 17.20
C TRP A 14 30.80 16.35 18.06
N ILE A 15 31.01 15.18 17.43
CA ILE A 15 31.16 13.88 18.13
C ILE A 15 32.29 13.91 19.15
N PRO A 16 33.51 14.38 18.82
CA PRO A 16 34.61 14.45 19.79
C PRO A 16 34.34 15.35 21.01
N ASN A 17 33.43 16.30 20.89
CA ASN A 17 33.10 17.24 21.96
C ASN A 17 32.03 16.69 22.92
N ILE A 18 31.18 15.82 22.48
CA ILE A 18 30.01 15.32 23.22
C ILE A 18 30.24 13.89 23.70
N ILE A 19 30.77 13.04 22.84
CA ILE A 19 31.03 11.63 23.16
C ILE A 19 32.45 11.47 23.61
N ARG A 20 32.64 10.92 24.82
CA ARG A 20 33.92 10.79 25.47
C ARG A 20 34.35 9.34 25.60
N LYS A 21 35.64 9.11 25.65
CA LYS A 21 36.27 7.82 25.97
C LYS A 21 36.96 7.92 27.33
N ARG A 22 37.16 6.81 27.97
CA ARG A 22 37.95 6.73 29.20
C ARG A 22 39.44 6.59 28.88
N VAL A 23 40.29 7.28 29.65
CA VAL A 23 41.73 7.18 29.57
C VAL A 23 42.24 6.82 30.97
N CYS A 24 43.13 5.84 31.04
CA CYS A 24 43.72 5.40 32.29
C CYS A 24 44.59 6.48 32.91
N THR A 25 44.30 6.77 34.16
CA THR A 25 45.03 7.78 34.95
C THR A 25 45.99 7.16 35.97
N THR A 26 45.91 5.85 36.21
CA THR A 26 46.70 5.08 37.18
C THR A 26 47.35 3.92 36.49
N PHE A 27 48.66 3.78 36.58
CA PHE A 27 49.38 2.61 36.06
C PHE A 27 49.30 1.47 37.05
N VAL A 28 48.63 0.37 36.65
CA VAL A 28 48.53 -0.88 37.41
C VAL A 28 49.15 -1.99 36.58
N GLU A 29 50.22 -2.61 37.06
CA GLU A 29 50.97 -3.61 36.31
C GLU A 29 50.07 -4.81 35.92
N ASP A 30 50.16 -5.20 34.66
CA ASP A 30 49.48 -6.42 34.16
C ASP A 30 50.41 -7.61 34.40
N SER A 31 49.89 -8.58 35.11
CA SER A 31 50.61 -9.83 35.45
C SER A 31 51.05 -10.68 34.25
N LEU A 32 50.43 -10.50 33.07
CA LEU A 32 50.73 -11.20 31.86
C LEU A 32 51.87 -10.58 31.03
N SER A 33 52.19 -9.32 31.27
CA SER A 33 53.14 -8.51 30.51
C SER A 33 54.50 -8.30 31.17
N ASN A 34 54.79 -9.00 32.29
CA ASN A 34 55.97 -8.77 33.10
C ASN A 34 56.19 -7.29 33.54
N GLY A 35 55.11 -6.55 33.79
CA GLY A 35 55.17 -5.15 34.22
C GLY A 35 55.39 -4.15 33.10
N ALA A 36 55.47 -4.54 31.85
CA ALA A 36 55.65 -3.65 30.73
C ALA A 36 54.35 -2.88 30.37
N LEU A 37 53.19 -3.51 30.60
CA LEU A 37 51.89 -2.93 30.31
C LEU A 37 51.07 -2.73 31.56
N CYS A 38 50.25 -1.71 31.56
CA CYS A 38 49.16 -1.52 32.52
C CYS A 38 48.03 -2.49 32.28
N GLN A 39 47.24 -2.81 33.28
CA GLN A 39 46.00 -3.58 33.12
C GLN A 39 44.97 -2.90 32.17
N CYS A 40 45.12 -1.65 31.85
CA CYS A 40 44.43 -0.95 30.79
C CYS A 40 44.96 -1.27 29.39
N GLY A 41 46.12 -1.96 29.28
CA GLY A 41 46.83 -2.31 28.06
C GLY A 41 47.71 -1.25 27.44
N GLY A 42 47.81 -0.06 28.06
CA GLY A 42 48.74 1.00 27.66
C GLY A 42 50.15 0.76 28.21
N MET A 43 51.17 1.17 27.47
CA MET A 43 52.55 1.21 27.95
C MET A 43 52.69 2.25 29.06
N ARG A 44 53.70 2.11 29.90
CA ARG A 44 53.97 3.06 31.00
C ARG A 44 54.15 4.50 30.51
N GLU A 45 54.73 4.67 29.37
CA GLU A 45 54.98 5.98 28.73
C GLU A 45 53.68 6.68 28.22
N THR A 46 52.61 5.93 27.99
CA THR A 46 51.33 6.51 27.55
C THR A 46 50.46 7.04 28.67
N HIS A 47 50.87 6.79 29.94
CA HIS A 47 50.22 7.29 31.12
C HIS A 47 50.79 8.66 31.51
N GLY A 48 49.94 9.56 31.97
CA GLY A 48 50.40 10.88 32.44
C GLY A 48 51.37 10.76 33.57
N SER A 49 52.26 11.75 33.70
CA SER A 49 53.35 11.74 34.73
C SER A 49 52.84 11.54 36.16
N ASN A 50 51.58 11.90 36.43
CA ASN A 50 50.94 11.66 37.74
C ASN A 50 50.49 10.21 37.93
N ALA A 51 50.33 9.43 36.88
CA ALA A 51 49.92 8.01 36.93
C ALA A 51 51.13 7.07 37.14
N THR A 52 52.34 7.55 36.86
CA THR A 52 53.58 6.78 36.92
C THR A 52 54.52 7.17 38.08
N GLY A 53 54.14 8.17 38.86
CA GLY A 53 55.01 8.68 39.93
C GLY A 53 54.99 7.77 41.15
N ASP A 54 56.18 7.29 41.53
CA ASP A 54 56.48 6.69 42.84
C ASP A 54 56.32 7.68 43.96
N TYR A 55 55.12 8.23 44.17
CA TYR A 55 54.96 9.14 45.34
C TYR A 55 54.38 8.39 46.52
N PHE A 56 55.10 8.42 47.57
CA PHE A 56 54.84 7.96 48.93
C PHE A 56 53.34 7.77 49.26
N GLY A 57 52.95 6.55 49.54
CA GLY A 57 51.68 6.23 50.19
C GLY A 57 50.53 5.90 49.32
N ALA A 58 50.72 5.77 48.07
CA ALA A 58 49.65 5.18 47.17
C ALA A 58 49.45 3.72 47.58
N ALA A 59 48.28 3.37 48.07
CA ALA A 59 47.84 2.00 48.24
C ALA A 59 48.16 1.19 46.97
N ILE A 60 48.90 0.07 47.12
CA ILE A 60 49.20 -0.81 45.99
C ILE A 60 47.89 -1.25 45.41
N VAL A 61 47.51 -0.73 44.28
CA VAL A 61 46.29 -1.10 43.58
C VAL A 61 46.58 -2.42 42.93
N SER A 62 46.04 -3.50 43.47
CA SER A 62 46.20 -4.86 42.95
C SER A 62 45.25 -5.16 41.79
N GLN A 63 44.24 -4.33 41.60
CA GLN A 63 43.25 -4.51 40.54
C GLN A 63 42.84 -3.14 39.98
N TRP A 64 42.92 -3.02 38.65
CA TRP A 64 42.47 -1.82 37.95
C TRP A 64 40.95 -1.77 37.86
N ASP A 65 40.36 -0.62 38.24
CA ASP A 65 38.94 -0.31 38.15
C ASP A 65 38.75 0.92 37.25
N SER A 66 38.06 0.76 36.11
CA SER A 66 37.83 1.81 35.11
C SER A 66 37.09 3.01 35.69
N SER A 67 36.26 2.84 36.72
CA SER A 67 35.48 3.90 37.33
C SER A 67 36.33 4.82 38.24
N GLN A 68 37.40 4.28 38.80
CA GLN A 68 38.25 4.96 39.76
C GLN A 68 39.59 5.42 39.15
N HIS A 69 40.10 4.64 38.18
CA HIS A 69 41.46 4.82 37.67
C HIS A 69 41.54 5.41 36.27
N SER A 70 40.46 5.98 35.77
CA SER A 70 40.44 6.59 34.45
C SER A 70 39.74 7.95 34.41
N SER A 71 40.19 8.81 33.51
CA SER A 71 39.57 10.08 33.18
C SER A 71 38.84 10.02 31.85
N GLU A 72 37.98 10.98 31.58
CA GLU A 72 37.26 11.09 30.32
C GLU A 72 37.94 12.09 29.38
N TYR A 73 38.03 11.67 28.10
CA TYR A 73 38.53 12.50 26.99
C TYR A 73 37.58 12.36 25.79
N PRO A 74 37.58 13.38 24.89
CA PRO A 74 36.83 13.29 23.63
C PRO A 74 37.23 12.05 22.83
N THR A 75 36.28 11.43 22.14
CA THR A 75 36.55 10.26 21.29
C THR A 75 37.38 10.63 20.06
N ASP A 76 38.35 9.78 19.72
CA ASP A 76 39.24 9.90 18.58
C ASP A 76 38.95 8.85 17.47
N ALA A 77 37.95 8.00 17.64
CA ALA A 77 37.66 6.93 16.72
C ALA A 77 36.15 6.89 16.40
N PHE A 78 35.79 7.37 15.21
CA PHE A 78 34.40 7.40 14.70
C PHE A 78 34.41 7.54 13.19
N GLY A 79 33.30 7.18 12.51
CA GLY A 79 33.08 7.36 11.09
C GLY A 79 32.69 6.09 10.37
N GLU A 80 33.13 5.98 9.11
CA GLU A 80 32.91 4.80 8.27
C GLU A 80 34.12 3.86 8.29
N LEU A 81 33.83 2.57 8.22
CA LEU A 81 34.75 1.46 8.23
C LEU A 81 34.54 0.65 6.94
N GLU A 82 35.62 0.47 6.17
CA GLU A 82 35.67 -0.41 5.01
C GLU A 82 36.44 -1.70 5.36
N PHE A 83 35.76 -2.84 5.27
CA PHE A 83 36.40 -4.13 5.50
C PHE A 83 37.25 -4.52 4.27
N ALA A 84 38.54 -4.70 4.48
CA ALA A 84 39.47 -5.16 3.46
C ALA A 84 39.27 -6.68 3.21
N GLY A 85 39.10 -7.07 1.97
CA GLY A 85 38.91 -8.48 1.55
C GLY A 85 37.65 -8.67 0.68
N ALA A 86 37.02 -9.82 0.74
CA ALA A 86 35.93 -10.20 -0.15
C ALA A 86 34.69 -9.29 -0.04
N GLY A 87 34.49 -8.47 -1.07
CA GLY A 87 33.36 -7.56 -1.20
C GLY A 87 33.48 -6.34 -0.29
N ARG A 88 33.75 -5.18 -0.83
CA ARG A 88 33.80 -3.91 -0.12
C ARG A 88 32.52 -3.67 0.65
N ARG A 89 32.52 -3.97 1.96
CA ARG A 89 31.41 -3.73 2.84
C ARG A 89 31.75 -2.53 3.72
N HIS A 90 30.81 -1.61 3.81
CA HIS A 90 30.91 -0.42 4.64
C HIS A 90 30.04 -0.56 5.89
N SER A 91 30.57 -0.11 7.03
CA SER A 91 29.85 -0.08 8.29
C SER A 91 30.20 1.22 9.03
N HIS A 92 29.29 1.69 9.87
CA HIS A 92 29.57 2.82 10.74
C HIS A 92 30.19 2.35 12.05
N PHE A 93 31.05 3.13 12.64
CA PHE A 93 31.60 2.82 13.96
C PHE A 93 31.79 4.06 14.82
N LEU A 94 31.74 3.85 16.14
CA LEU A 94 31.94 4.89 17.15
C LEU A 94 32.58 4.28 18.39
N ARG A 95 33.70 4.83 18.83
CA ARG A 95 34.28 4.57 20.16
C ARG A 95 33.64 5.52 21.17
N LEU A 96 33.19 5.00 22.30
CA LEU A 96 32.47 5.76 23.32
C LEU A 96 32.84 5.27 24.73
N SER A 97 32.62 6.10 25.73
CA SER A 97 32.75 5.73 27.15
C SER A 97 31.53 4.89 27.59
N CYS A 98 31.73 4.04 28.58
CA CYS A 98 30.66 3.24 29.19
C CYS A 98 29.54 4.11 29.81
N ASP A 99 29.82 5.38 30.14
CA ASP A 99 28.88 6.33 30.72
C ASP A 99 28.24 7.29 29.69
N THR A 100 28.51 7.08 28.40
CA THR A 100 27.97 7.94 27.35
C THR A 100 26.43 7.86 27.34
N PRO A 101 25.71 9.00 27.30
CA PRO A 101 24.27 9.01 27.30
C PRO A 101 23.71 8.32 26.05
N PRO A 102 22.83 7.32 26.19
CA PRO A 102 22.29 6.55 25.06
C PRO A 102 21.48 7.39 24.07
N GLN A 103 20.89 8.51 24.51
CA GLN A 103 20.15 9.45 23.66
C GLN A 103 20.98 9.97 22.49
N ILE A 104 22.22 10.34 22.77
CA ILE A 104 23.14 10.91 21.77
C ILE A 104 23.48 9.86 20.74
N VAL A 105 23.74 8.63 21.17
CA VAL A 105 24.13 7.52 20.32
C VAL A 105 22.95 7.08 19.43
N TYR A 106 21.77 7.00 19.99
CA TYR A 106 20.56 6.67 19.23
C TYR A 106 20.26 7.73 18.16
N SER A 107 20.32 9.01 18.51
CA SER A 107 20.16 10.12 17.57
C SER A 107 21.22 10.11 16.47
N LEU A 108 22.48 9.79 16.80
CA LEU A 108 23.56 9.65 15.82
C LEU A 108 23.23 8.53 14.82
N MET A 109 22.80 7.37 15.30
CA MET A 109 22.50 6.23 14.44
C MET A 109 21.32 6.50 13.51
N THR A 110 20.26 7.08 14.03
CA THR A 110 19.01 7.26 13.27
C THR A 110 19.03 8.50 12.39
N ALA A 111 19.48 9.67 12.92
CA ALA A 111 19.43 10.94 12.18
C ALA A 111 20.66 11.17 11.30
N HIS A 112 21.88 10.76 11.74
CA HIS A 112 23.10 11.05 10.99
C HIS A 112 23.62 9.86 10.15
N TRP A 113 23.54 8.63 10.66
CA TRP A 113 23.93 7.45 9.90
C TRP A 113 22.81 6.93 9.00
N GLY A 114 21.59 7.46 9.12
CA GLY A 114 20.46 7.05 8.32
C GLY A 114 20.00 5.60 8.58
N VAL A 115 20.32 5.05 9.76
CA VAL A 115 19.84 3.74 10.16
C VAL A 115 18.35 3.87 10.51
N PRO A 116 17.43 3.14 9.83
CA PRO A 116 16.01 3.24 10.10
C PRO A 116 15.71 2.95 11.58
N SER A 117 14.78 3.69 12.19
CA SER A 117 14.31 3.42 13.54
C SER A 117 13.75 1.99 13.63
N PRO A 118 14.08 1.23 14.68
CA PRO A 118 13.59 -0.14 14.82
C PRO A 118 12.14 -0.18 15.28
N ASN A 119 11.40 -1.19 14.80
CA ASN A 119 10.07 -1.50 15.32
C ASN A 119 10.14 -2.52 16.46
N LEU A 120 11.25 -3.19 16.59
CA LEU A 120 11.58 -4.19 17.58
C LEU A 120 13.10 -4.24 17.75
N VAL A 121 13.59 -4.47 18.95
CA VAL A 121 15.00 -4.77 19.19
C VAL A 121 15.11 -6.16 19.78
N VAL A 122 15.88 -7.03 19.13
CA VAL A 122 16.24 -8.35 19.65
C VAL A 122 17.71 -8.32 20.08
N SER A 123 17.94 -8.30 21.40
CA SER A 123 19.25 -8.27 22.00
C SER A 123 19.75 -9.69 22.29
N VAL A 124 20.59 -10.23 21.42
CA VAL A 124 21.11 -11.60 21.54
C VAL A 124 22.33 -11.61 22.43
N VAL A 125 22.23 -12.37 23.53
CA VAL A 125 23.26 -12.52 24.57
C VAL A 125 23.69 -13.98 24.63
N GLY A 126 25.00 -14.23 24.69
CA GLY A 126 25.50 -15.60 24.73
C GLY A 126 26.96 -15.63 25.16
N SER A 127 27.49 -16.84 25.29
CA SER A 127 28.90 -17.04 25.60
C SER A 127 29.80 -16.36 24.57
N GLY A 128 30.77 -15.60 25.04
CA GLY A 128 31.88 -15.11 24.24
C GLY A 128 33.01 -16.16 24.19
N GLY A 129 33.84 -16.09 23.14
CA GLY A 129 35.02 -16.95 23.03
C GLY A 129 34.87 -18.14 22.05
N CYS A 130 35.72 -19.13 22.21
CA CYS A 130 35.85 -20.26 21.31
C CYS A 130 34.79 -21.36 21.50
N GLU A 131 33.77 -21.15 22.32
CA GLU A 131 32.70 -22.15 22.47
C GLU A 131 31.98 -22.37 21.15
N LYS A 132 31.85 -23.64 20.79
CA LYS A 132 31.12 -24.01 19.56
C LYS A 132 29.62 -23.95 19.82
N VAL A 133 28.95 -23.00 19.16
CA VAL A 133 27.49 -22.94 19.12
C VAL A 133 26.92 -24.22 18.49
N LYS A 134 25.93 -24.84 19.16
CA LYS A 134 25.31 -26.09 18.69
C LYS A 134 24.68 -25.91 17.29
N PRO A 135 24.67 -26.92 16.41
CA PRO A 135 24.16 -26.82 15.06
C PRO A 135 22.71 -26.34 14.98
N TRP A 136 21.83 -26.86 15.85
CA TRP A 136 20.42 -26.47 15.86
C TRP A 136 20.22 -25.00 16.27
N VAL A 137 21.02 -24.48 17.22
CA VAL A 137 20.98 -23.05 17.57
C VAL A 137 21.35 -22.18 16.38
N ARG A 138 22.34 -22.61 15.62
CA ARG A 138 22.75 -21.86 14.39
C ARG A 138 21.64 -21.82 13.35
N GLU A 139 20.89 -22.92 13.20
CA GLU A 139 19.75 -22.98 12.30
C GLU A 139 18.59 -22.10 12.77
N VAL A 140 18.27 -22.11 14.08
CA VAL A 140 17.29 -21.20 14.70
C VAL A 140 17.63 -19.72 14.46
N LEU A 141 18.90 -19.35 14.58
CA LEU A 141 19.36 -17.99 14.28
C LEU A 141 19.20 -17.65 12.80
N ARG A 142 19.52 -18.59 11.92
CA ARG A 142 19.53 -18.38 10.48
C ARG A 142 18.12 -18.29 9.90
N GLN A 143 17.24 -19.20 10.26
CA GLN A 143 15.88 -19.26 9.70
C GLN A 143 14.85 -18.52 10.56
N GLY A 144 14.94 -18.61 11.87
CA GLY A 144 13.99 -18.00 12.79
C GLY A 144 14.25 -16.52 13.04
N LEU A 145 15.37 -16.20 13.68
CA LEU A 145 15.65 -14.81 14.10
C LEU A 145 15.72 -13.81 12.93
N VAL A 146 16.42 -14.19 11.85
CA VAL A 146 16.59 -13.28 10.70
C VAL A 146 15.27 -13.09 9.95
N LYS A 147 14.46 -14.11 9.83
CA LYS A 147 13.11 -14.03 9.23
C LYS A 147 12.18 -13.15 10.07
N ALA A 148 12.19 -13.33 11.39
CA ALA A 148 11.44 -12.48 12.32
C ALA A 148 11.90 -11.00 12.25
N ALA A 149 13.21 -10.75 12.22
CA ALA A 149 13.75 -9.40 12.09
C ALA A 149 13.37 -8.74 10.77
N GLN A 150 13.31 -9.48 9.68
CA GLN A 150 12.89 -8.97 8.38
C GLN A 150 11.41 -8.59 8.36
N SER A 151 10.55 -9.46 8.89
CA SER A 151 9.09 -9.22 8.90
C SER A 151 8.72 -8.01 9.76
N THR A 152 9.42 -7.80 10.87
CA THR A 152 9.15 -6.75 11.84
C THR A 152 9.95 -5.46 11.63
N GLY A 153 11.05 -5.49 10.84
CA GLY A 153 12.00 -4.37 10.75
C GLY A 153 12.82 -4.20 12.03
N ALA A 154 13.14 -5.31 12.70
CA ALA A 154 13.87 -5.31 13.96
C ALA A 154 15.37 -5.00 13.80
N TRP A 155 15.97 -4.41 14.85
CA TRP A 155 17.40 -4.44 15.03
C TRP A 155 17.83 -5.70 15.78
N ILE A 156 18.88 -6.36 15.31
CA ILE A 156 19.53 -7.45 16.03
C ILE A 156 20.78 -6.90 16.70
N VAL A 157 20.80 -6.82 18.02
CA VAL A 157 21.93 -6.29 18.80
C VAL A 157 22.74 -7.46 19.37
N THR A 158 24.04 -7.52 19.08
CA THR A 158 24.97 -8.53 19.61
C THR A 158 26.29 -7.89 20.02
N GLY A 159 27.31 -8.67 20.34
CA GLY A 159 28.69 -8.18 20.52
C GLY A 159 29.38 -7.74 19.23
N GLY A 160 28.84 -8.06 18.06
CA GLY A 160 29.42 -7.65 16.76
C GLY A 160 30.82 -8.20 16.44
N LEU A 161 31.35 -9.09 17.27
CA LEU A 161 32.64 -9.72 17.11
C LEU A 161 32.52 -11.03 16.34
N ARG A 162 33.57 -11.41 15.60
CA ARG A 162 33.64 -12.63 14.80
C ARG A 162 33.89 -13.88 15.66
N GLU A 163 33.12 -14.03 16.73
CA GLU A 163 33.19 -15.16 17.66
C GLU A 163 31.80 -15.55 18.17
N GLY A 164 31.65 -16.78 18.65
CA GLY A 164 30.47 -17.28 19.32
C GLY A 164 29.15 -16.97 18.60
N VAL A 165 28.18 -16.48 19.35
CA VAL A 165 26.85 -16.13 18.85
C VAL A 165 26.88 -14.94 17.90
N GLY A 166 27.75 -13.95 18.11
CA GLY A 166 27.90 -12.79 17.24
C GLY A 166 28.24 -13.16 15.81
N ARG A 167 29.17 -14.10 15.64
CA ARG A 167 29.52 -14.67 14.32
C ARG A 167 28.36 -15.41 13.68
N CYS A 168 27.63 -16.21 14.44
CA CYS A 168 26.47 -16.96 13.90
C CYS A 168 25.36 -16.01 13.39
N VAL A 169 25.09 -14.92 14.11
CA VAL A 169 24.15 -13.87 13.67
C VAL A 169 24.66 -13.17 12.41
N GLY A 170 25.95 -12.80 12.36
CA GLY A 170 26.56 -12.19 11.16
C GLY A 170 26.49 -13.10 9.94
N GLU A 171 26.78 -14.39 10.08
CA GLU A 171 26.64 -15.40 9.00
C GLU A 171 25.18 -15.52 8.55
N ALA A 172 24.20 -15.53 9.48
CA ALA A 172 22.78 -15.60 9.17
C ALA A 172 22.29 -14.37 8.39
N VAL A 173 22.70 -13.17 8.79
CA VAL A 173 22.38 -11.90 8.09
C VAL A 173 22.99 -11.89 6.68
N ARG A 174 24.23 -12.39 6.52
CA ARG A 174 24.87 -12.52 5.21
C ARG A 174 24.12 -13.47 4.28
N ASP A 175 23.78 -14.65 4.77
CA ASP A 175 23.13 -15.70 3.98
C ASP A 175 21.75 -15.25 3.52
N HIS A 176 21.04 -14.53 4.38
CA HIS A 176 19.77 -13.93 4.04
C HIS A 176 19.90 -12.82 2.98
N ALA A 177 20.88 -11.92 3.14
CA ALA A 177 21.13 -10.85 2.16
C ALA A 177 21.52 -11.39 0.77
N ALA A 178 22.19 -12.55 0.72
CA ALA A 178 22.54 -13.22 -0.54
C ALA A 178 21.32 -13.89 -1.21
N ALA A 179 20.35 -14.38 -0.42
CA ALA A 179 19.12 -14.99 -0.93
C ALA A 179 18.07 -13.94 -1.39
N ALA A 180 18.10 -12.74 -0.82
CA ALA A 180 17.17 -11.65 -1.11
C ALA A 180 17.59 -10.88 -2.38
N SER A 181 17.36 -11.44 -3.56
CA SER A 181 17.62 -10.78 -4.86
C SER A 181 16.53 -9.80 -5.29
N CYS A 182 15.42 -9.66 -4.54
CA CYS A 182 14.33 -8.73 -4.83
C CYS A 182 14.52 -7.37 -4.14
N LEU A 183 14.44 -6.29 -4.91
CA LEU A 183 14.61 -4.89 -4.49
C LEU A 183 13.57 -4.37 -3.44
N SER A 184 12.53 -5.14 -3.13
CA SER A 184 11.44 -4.72 -2.25
C SER A 184 11.52 -5.26 -0.81
N GLN A 185 12.50 -6.09 -0.45
CA GLN A 185 12.59 -6.65 0.89
C GLN A 185 13.34 -5.71 1.86
N LYS A 186 12.77 -5.51 3.06
CA LYS A 186 13.40 -4.69 4.12
C LYS A 186 14.74 -5.33 4.53
N LYS A 187 15.79 -4.52 4.57
CA LYS A 187 17.12 -4.96 4.96
C LYS A 187 17.15 -5.24 6.47
N VAL A 188 17.65 -6.41 6.87
CA VAL A 188 17.88 -6.75 8.28
C VAL A 188 19.06 -5.94 8.80
N ILE A 189 18.90 -5.30 9.97
CA ILE A 189 19.90 -4.44 10.58
C ILE A 189 20.51 -5.14 11.78
N ALA A 190 21.84 -5.36 11.73
CA ALA A 190 22.62 -5.90 12.83
C ALA A 190 23.56 -4.82 13.40
N VAL A 191 23.48 -4.62 14.72
CA VAL A 191 24.29 -3.65 15.48
C VAL A 191 25.21 -4.40 16.43
N GLY A 192 26.51 -4.13 16.37
CA GLY A 192 27.52 -4.68 17.26
C GLY A 192 27.84 -3.73 18.42
N VAL A 193 27.67 -4.19 19.65
CA VAL A 193 28.10 -3.45 20.84
C VAL A 193 29.26 -4.24 21.47
N ALA A 194 30.50 -3.82 21.24
CA ALA A 194 31.71 -4.53 21.60
C ALA A 194 32.58 -3.75 22.57
N PRO A 195 33.32 -4.42 23.49
CA PRO A 195 34.33 -3.74 24.30
C PRO A 195 35.51 -3.31 23.41
N TRP A 196 35.88 -2.04 23.48
CA TRP A 196 37.00 -1.48 22.69
C TRP A 196 38.31 -2.25 22.91
N GLY A 197 38.59 -2.60 24.14
CA GLY A 197 39.85 -3.30 24.51
C GLY A 197 40.00 -4.71 23.93
N LEU A 198 38.91 -5.32 23.41
CA LEU A 198 38.93 -6.63 22.82
C LEU A 198 39.04 -6.60 21.27
N VAL A 199 38.86 -5.43 20.66
CA VAL A 199 38.87 -5.29 19.19
C VAL A 199 40.30 -5.44 18.66
N HIS A 200 40.52 -6.42 17.80
CA HIS A 200 41.78 -6.61 17.11
C HIS A 200 42.01 -5.49 16.09
N ASN A 201 43.28 -5.08 15.89
CA ASN A 201 43.66 -4.00 14.97
C ASN A 201 42.89 -2.66 15.20
N ARG A 202 42.49 -2.39 16.42
CA ARG A 202 41.75 -1.18 16.82
C ARG A 202 42.46 0.14 16.47
N GLU A 203 43.79 0.13 16.34
CA GLU A 203 44.60 1.30 15.96
C GLU A 203 44.28 1.82 14.57
N GLN A 204 43.82 0.93 13.66
CA GLN A 204 43.35 1.29 12.32
C GLN A 204 42.06 2.13 12.36
N LEU A 205 41.34 2.12 13.47
CA LEU A 205 40.09 2.85 13.68
C LEU A 205 40.29 4.25 14.27
N VAL A 206 41.52 4.58 14.73
CA VAL A 206 41.81 5.87 15.34
C VAL A 206 42.05 6.89 14.23
N ASN A 207 41.30 8.01 14.23
CA ASN A 207 41.27 9.02 13.18
C ASN A 207 42.63 9.69 12.94
N THR A 208 43.50 9.76 13.93
CA THR A 208 44.85 10.35 13.82
C THR A 208 45.88 9.40 13.23
N GLN A 209 45.60 8.10 13.18
CA GLN A 209 46.56 7.04 12.78
C GLN A 209 46.14 6.28 11.55
N GLY A 210 44.86 6.27 11.24
CA GLY A 210 44.27 5.54 10.13
C GLY A 210 43.87 6.37 8.92
N SER A 211 43.64 5.71 7.77
CA SER A 211 42.99 6.30 6.58
C SER A 211 41.48 6.29 6.75
N PHE A 212 40.79 7.36 6.33
CA PHE A 212 39.33 7.39 6.42
C PHE A 212 38.68 7.55 5.04
N PRO A 213 37.63 6.72 4.73
CA PRO A 213 37.08 5.64 5.55
C PRO A 213 38.14 4.66 6.03
N ALA A 214 37.99 4.19 7.29
CA ALA A 214 38.99 3.31 7.92
C ALA A 214 39.02 1.96 7.20
N ARG A 215 40.21 1.53 6.76
CA ARG A 215 40.41 0.22 6.16
C ARG A 215 40.75 -0.80 7.25
N TYR A 216 39.83 -1.69 7.53
CA TYR A 216 39.96 -2.69 8.58
C TYR A 216 40.25 -4.07 8.02
N TYR A 217 41.33 -4.69 8.51
CA TYR A 217 41.77 -6.02 8.09
C TYR A 217 41.25 -7.09 9.05
N VAL A 218 40.48 -8.04 8.55
CA VAL A 218 40.01 -9.21 9.31
C VAL A 218 41.07 -10.29 9.24
N GLN A 219 41.85 -10.42 10.31
CA GLN A 219 42.89 -11.44 10.47
C GLN A 219 42.55 -12.42 11.60
N ASN A 220 43.31 -13.54 11.71
CA ASN A 220 43.15 -14.46 12.82
C ASN A 220 43.52 -13.73 14.12
N ALA A 221 42.55 -13.60 15.00
CA ALA A 221 42.74 -12.91 16.27
C ALA A 221 43.56 -13.77 17.27
N SER A 222 44.25 -13.13 18.17
CA SER A 222 44.91 -13.79 19.34
C SER A 222 43.82 -14.20 20.36
N ARG A 223 44.22 -14.93 21.43
CA ARG A 223 43.27 -15.29 22.49
C ARG A 223 42.66 -14.08 23.21
N ASP A 224 43.35 -12.95 23.21
CA ASP A 224 43.01 -11.74 23.94
C ASP A 224 42.37 -10.65 23.05
N SER A 225 42.20 -10.91 21.78
CA SER A 225 41.56 -9.97 20.84
C SER A 225 40.73 -10.66 19.79
N CYS A 226 39.66 -10.03 19.35
CA CYS A 226 38.73 -10.54 18.35
C CYS A 226 38.44 -9.49 17.26
N CYS A 227 38.31 -9.96 16.00
CA CYS A 227 37.97 -9.08 14.89
C CYS A 227 36.49 -8.70 14.91
N LEU A 228 36.18 -7.51 14.39
CA LEU A 228 34.82 -7.11 14.04
C LEU A 228 34.29 -7.99 12.90
N ASP A 229 32.99 -8.28 12.93
CA ASP A 229 32.34 -9.07 11.89
C ASP A 229 31.84 -8.17 10.75
N ASN A 230 32.24 -8.44 9.54
CA ASN A 230 31.94 -7.65 8.34
C ASN A 230 30.47 -7.70 7.88
N ASN A 231 29.59 -8.38 8.62
CA ASN A 231 28.18 -8.50 8.28
C ASN A 231 27.27 -7.53 9.07
N TYR A 232 27.85 -6.75 9.98
CA TYR A 232 27.13 -5.75 10.78
C TYR A 232 27.15 -4.36 10.11
N GLN A 233 26.08 -3.59 10.27
CA GLN A 233 25.93 -2.27 9.70
C GLN A 233 26.53 -1.17 10.57
N ALA A 234 26.54 -1.37 11.89
CA ALA A 234 27.04 -0.40 12.85
C ALA A 234 27.76 -1.07 14.02
N PHE A 235 28.78 -0.39 14.56
CA PHE A 235 29.53 -0.83 15.72
C PHE A 235 29.60 0.29 16.77
N LEU A 236 29.20 -0.04 17.99
CA LEU A 236 29.37 0.78 19.17
C LEU A 236 30.48 0.16 20.01
N LEU A 237 31.66 0.80 20.02
CA LEU A 237 32.88 0.29 20.63
C LEU A 237 33.06 0.93 22.00
N VAL A 238 32.61 0.22 23.04
CA VAL A 238 32.56 0.73 24.42
C VAL A 238 33.91 0.59 25.06
N ASP A 239 34.47 1.72 25.46
CA ASP A 239 35.76 1.83 26.10
C ASP A 239 35.60 2.00 27.62
N ASP A 240 35.91 0.97 28.39
CA ASP A 240 35.97 0.98 29.86
C ASP A 240 37.40 1.15 30.37
N GLY A 241 38.36 1.33 29.47
CA GLY A 241 39.78 1.43 29.74
C GLY A 241 40.48 0.10 29.94
N SER A 242 39.82 -1.04 29.97
CA SER A 242 40.43 -2.36 30.07
C SER A 242 40.83 -2.93 28.72
N VAL A 243 41.79 -3.86 28.70
CA VAL A 243 42.23 -4.55 27.49
C VAL A 243 42.15 -6.07 27.70
N GLY A 244 41.66 -6.78 26.68
CA GLY A 244 41.48 -8.23 26.71
C GLY A 244 40.40 -8.72 27.66
N ARG A 245 39.62 -7.84 28.26
CA ARG A 245 38.53 -8.16 29.20
C ARG A 245 37.16 -8.03 28.53
N ARG A 246 36.28 -8.96 28.90
CA ARG A 246 34.88 -8.99 28.43
C ARG A 246 33.95 -8.37 29.49
N GLY A 247 32.85 -7.82 29.07
CA GLY A 247 31.77 -7.35 29.94
C GLY A 247 31.77 -5.83 30.23
N GLY A 248 32.79 -5.07 29.78
CA GLY A 248 32.83 -3.61 29.91
C GLY A 248 31.72 -2.91 29.15
N GLU A 249 31.22 -3.53 28.09
CA GLU A 249 30.13 -3.04 27.26
C GLU A 249 28.74 -3.27 27.87
N THR A 250 28.63 -4.17 28.85
CA THR A 250 27.31 -4.68 29.32
C THR A 250 26.47 -3.59 29.96
N ALA A 251 27.08 -2.66 30.72
CA ALA A 251 26.34 -1.56 31.34
C ALA A 251 25.79 -0.59 30.33
N PHE A 252 26.60 -0.16 29.36
CA PHE A 252 26.16 0.72 28.28
C PHE A 252 25.07 0.05 27.40
N ARG A 253 25.25 -1.23 27.03
CA ARG A 253 24.27 -1.98 26.22
C ARG A 253 22.93 -2.06 26.94
N SER A 254 22.91 -2.32 28.26
CA SER A 254 21.66 -2.33 29.04
C SER A 254 21.00 -0.96 29.13
N MET A 255 21.78 0.13 29.22
CA MET A 255 21.24 1.51 29.18
C MET A 255 20.68 1.86 27.82
N MET A 256 21.33 1.40 26.74
CA MET A 256 20.86 1.63 25.37
C MET A 256 19.57 0.88 25.09
N GLU A 257 19.47 -0.40 25.50
CA GLU A 257 18.27 -1.23 25.41
C GLU A 257 17.08 -0.60 26.16
N ASP A 258 17.31 -0.15 27.40
CA ASP A 258 16.34 0.54 28.24
C ASP A 258 15.90 1.89 27.63
N TYR A 259 16.83 2.68 27.10
CA TYR A 259 16.52 3.93 26.43
C TYR A 259 15.66 3.69 25.16
N ILE A 260 16.01 2.69 24.37
CA ILE A 260 15.25 2.38 23.14
C ILE A 260 13.84 1.90 23.49
N SER A 261 13.65 1.16 24.58
CA SER A 261 12.33 0.67 24.98
C SER A 261 11.34 1.79 25.33
N HIS A 262 11.84 2.98 25.71
CA HIS A 262 11.03 4.17 25.97
C HIS A 262 10.91 5.11 24.75
N GLN A 263 11.55 4.76 23.62
CA GLN A 263 11.36 5.52 22.39
C GLN A 263 10.08 5.06 21.68
N ARG A 264 9.49 5.98 20.96
CA ARG A 264 8.28 5.70 20.19
C ARG A 264 8.61 5.61 18.70
N THR A 265 8.06 4.61 18.03
CA THR A 265 8.22 4.51 16.58
C THR A 265 7.18 5.39 15.92
N GLY A 266 7.63 6.34 15.11
CA GLY A 266 6.76 7.15 14.26
C GLY A 266 6.42 6.48 12.94
N ILE A 267 6.11 5.18 12.92
CA ILE A 267 5.64 4.51 11.71
C ILE A 267 4.27 5.06 11.34
N TRP A 268 3.59 5.68 12.30
CA TRP A 268 2.23 6.15 12.20
C TRP A 268 2.10 7.55 12.79
N ASP A 269 1.64 8.49 12.01
CA ASP A 269 1.31 9.85 12.50
C ASP A 269 0.21 9.87 13.58
N SER A 270 -0.47 8.76 13.81
CA SER A 270 -1.64 8.68 14.71
C SER A 270 -1.44 7.93 16.03
N GLY A 271 -0.33 7.22 16.22
CA GLY A 271 -0.12 6.46 17.46
C GLY A 271 1.28 5.90 17.55
N SER A 272 2.17 6.59 18.27
CA SER A 272 3.49 6.05 18.53
C SER A 272 3.42 4.95 19.58
N ILE A 273 3.83 3.74 19.23
CA ILE A 273 4.02 2.62 20.14
C ILE A 273 5.43 2.66 20.70
N GLU A 274 5.62 2.33 21.97
CA GLU A 274 6.93 2.12 22.54
C GLU A 274 7.64 0.97 21.83
N ILE A 275 8.95 1.12 21.58
CA ILE A 275 9.72 0.09 20.86
C ILE A 275 9.95 -1.10 21.77
N PRO A 276 9.38 -2.28 21.50
CA PRO A 276 9.61 -3.45 22.33
C PRO A 276 11.05 -3.93 22.22
N VAL A 277 11.65 -4.27 23.35
CA VAL A 277 13.00 -4.83 23.45
C VAL A 277 12.90 -6.23 24.03
N LEU A 278 13.34 -7.26 23.29
CA LEU A 278 13.43 -8.63 23.75
C LEU A 278 14.89 -9.04 23.89
N CYS A 279 15.27 -9.53 25.05
CA CYS A 279 16.58 -10.15 25.25
C CYS A 279 16.51 -11.66 25.01
N MET A 280 17.50 -12.22 24.30
CA MET A 280 17.57 -13.64 23.99
C MET A 280 18.87 -14.25 24.58
N LEU A 281 18.73 -15.24 25.44
CA LEU A 281 19.86 -15.96 26.04
C LEU A 281 20.18 -17.24 25.30
N ILE A 282 21.42 -17.34 24.83
CA ILE A 282 21.98 -18.53 24.18
C ILE A 282 23.21 -18.99 24.94
N SER A 283 23.17 -20.14 25.56
CA SER A 283 24.24 -20.65 26.43
C SER A 283 24.48 -19.71 27.62
N GLY A 284 25.63 -19.20 27.80
CA GLY A 284 26.00 -18.23 28.81
C GLY A 284 26.76 -18.77 30.01
N GLU A 285 27.68 -17.94 30.52
CA GLU A 285 28.48 -18.19 31.73
C GLU A 285 27.76 -17.66 33.00
N ALA A 286 28.27 -17.96 34.19
CA ALA A 286 27.72 -17.48 35.44
C ALA A 286 27.55 -15.95 35.53
N ALA A 287 28.42 -15.19 34.86
CA ALA A 287 28.34 -13.73 34.78
C ALA A 287 27.03 -13.26 34.04
N MET A 288 26.49 -14.05 33.11
CA MET A 288 25.27 -13.72 32.37
C MET A 288 24.04 -13.72 33.26
N LEU A 289 24.00 -14.54 34.33
CA LEU A 289 22.90 -14.52 35.31
C LEU A 289 22.73 -13.15 35.96
N LYS A 290 23.85 -12.41 36.17
CA LYS A 290 23.78 -11.03 36.69
C LYS A 290 23.10 -10.09 35.70
N ARG A 291 23.37 -10.26 34.44
CA ARG A 291 22.74 -9.45 33.39
C ARG A 291 21.26 -9.74 33.23
N VAL A 292 20.89 -11.02 33.24
CA VAL A 292 19.48 -11.46 33.19
C VAL A 292 18.72 -10.88 34.39
N ASP A 293 19.25 -11.01 35.61
CA ASP A 293 18.63 -10.46 36.83
C ASP A 293 18.41 -8.96 36.74
N LEU A 294 19.44 -8.21 36.31
CA LEU A 294 19.35 -6.74 36.17
C LEU A 294 18.32 -6.30 35.12
N SER A 295 18.22 -7.01 34.00
CA SER A 295 17.26 -6.69 32.95
C SER A 295 15.82 -7.05 33.37
N LEU A 296 15.63 -8.18 34.04
CA LEU A 296 14.31 -8.60 34.55
C LEU A 296 13.76 -7.63 35.60
N ARG A 297 14.64 -7.04 36.44
CA ARG A 297 14.24 -5.98 37.38
C ARG A 297 13.77 -4.69 36.69
N LYS A 298 14.17 -4.48 35.44
CA LYS A 298 13.69 -3.39 34.58
C LYS A 298 12.51 -3.80 33.68
N ALA A 299 11.86 -4.92 33.98
CA ALA A 299 10.75 -5.50 33.23
C ALA A 299 11.06 -5.86 31.76
N THR A 300 12.33 -6.03 31.39
CA THR A 300 12.70 -6.45 30.02
C THR A 300 12.42 -7.94 29.84
N PRO A 301 11.67 -8.38 28.82
CA PRO A 301 11.37 -9.78 28.54
C PRO A 301 12.58 -10.55 28.04
N TRP A 302 12.64 -11.83 28.40
CA TRP A 302 13.70 -12.76 27.99
C TRP A 302 13.15 -14.00 27.28
N LEU A 303 13.79 -14.37 26.19
CA LEU A 303 13.64 -15.66 25.51
C LEU A 303 14.89 -16.50 25.79
N VAL A 304 14.73 -17.66 26.44
CA VAL A 304 15.83 -18.54 26.82
C VAL A 304 15.79 -19.80 25.96
N LEU A 305 16.91 -20.13 25.31
CA LEU A 305 17.02 -21.34 24.48
C LEU A 305 17.49 -22.52 25.34
N ASN A 306 16.56 -23.38 25.68
CA ASN A 306 16.85 -24.60 26.44
C ASN A 306 17.79 -25.56 25.67
N GLY A 307 18.69 -26.20 26.33
CA GLY A 307 19.66 -27.09 25.70
C GLY A 307 20.83 -26.37 25.02
N SER A 308 20.88 -25.02 25.06
CA SER A 308 21.99 -24.27 24.45
C SER A 308 23.27 -24.21 25.28
N GLY A 309 23.17 -24.27 26.63
CA GLY A 309 24.31 -24.30 27.52
C GLY A 309 24.03 -23.85 28.96
N PRO A 310 25.08 -23.74 29.85
CA PRO A 310 24.92 -23.79 31.29
C PRO A 310 23.97 -22.79 31.93
N ALA A 311 24.02 -21.50 31.54
CA ALA A 311 23.16 -20.48 32.15
C ALA A 311 21.70 -20.61 31.65
N ALA A 312 21.50 -20.90 30.36
CA ALA A 312 20.19 -21.12 29.79
C ALA A 312 19.55 -22.38 30.41
N ASP A 313 20.28 -23.47 30.45
CA ASP A 313 19.80 -24.76 30.97
C ASP A 313 19.44 -24.67 32.47
N LEU A 314 20.24 -23.94 33.27
CA LEU A 314 19.91 -23.70 34.67
C LEU A 314 18.57 -22.98 34.84
N ILE A 315 18.34 -21.90 34.06
CA ILE A 315 17.09 -21.13 34.12
C ILE A 315 15.90 -22.01 33.70
N CYS A 316 16.03 -22.78 32.62
CA CYS A 316 14.97 -23.68 32.14
C CYS A 316 14.66 -24.78 33.16
N GLU A 317 15.67 -25.47 33.70
CA GLU A 317 15.47 -26.50 34.74
C GLU A 317 14.78 -25.92 35.99
N MET A 318 15.05 -24.66 36.33
CA MET A 318 14.38 -24.01 37.45
C MET A 318 12.90 -23.74 37.16
N LEU A 319 12.58 -23.30 35.97
CA LEU A 319 11.21 -22.98 35.54
C LEU A 319 10.38 -24.28 35.45
N ASP A 320 10.93 -25.34 34.83
CA ASP A 320 10.23 -26.62 34.63
C ASP A 320 9.94 -27.34 35.93
N ALA A 321 10.90 -27.43 36.81
CA ALA A 321 10.73 -28.19 38.04
C ALA A 321 9.82 -27.55 39.09
N LEU A 322 9.60 -26.25 38.98
CA LEU A 322 8.74 -25.51 39.92
C LEU A 322 7.34 -25.29 39.38
N SER A 323 7.15 -25.45 38.06
CA SER A 323 5.81 -25.54 37.44
C SER A 323 5.07 -26.82 37.82
N ALA A 324 5.79 -27.88 38.20
CA ALA A 324 5.23 -29.17 38.54
C ALA A 324 4.71 -29.29 40.01
N VAL A 325 4.87 -28.22 40.81
CA VAL A 325 4.34 -28.21 42.21
C VAL A 325 2.98 -27.54 42.20
N PRO A 326 1.85 -28.27 42.39
CA PRO A 326 0.54 -27.67 42.48
C PRO A 326 0.49 -26.82 43.77
N MET A 327 0.19 -25.52 43.60
CA MET A 327 -0.18 -24.62 44.68
C MET A 327 -1.55 -25.06 45.24
N SER A 328 -1.59 -26.06 46.10
CA SER A 328 -2.78 -26.32 46.89
C SER A 328 -2.85 -25.30 48.03
N CYS A 329 -3.42 -24.14 47.74
CA CYS A 329 -3.84 -23.17 48.73
C CYS A 329 -5.26 -23.47 49.12
N THR A 330 -5.47 -24.28 50.18
CA THR A 330 -6.64 -24.15 51.08
C THR A 330 -6.57 -25.23 52.16
N SER A 331 -5.84 -24.97 53.22
CA SER A 331 -6.18 -25.31 54.61
C SER A 331 -4.98 -24.99 55.51
N PRO A 332 -5.18 -24.40 56.69
CA PRO A 332 -4.09 -24.14 57.61
C PRO A 332 -3.55 -25.49 58.16
N PRO A 333 -2.20 -25.64 58.27
CA PRO A 333 -1.63 -26.89 58.80
C PRO A 333 -1.85 -27.01 60.29
N PRO A 334 -2.00 -28.27 60.82
CA PRO A 334 -1.98 -28.51 62.25
C PRO A 334 -0.59 -28.25 62.80
N GLU A 335 -0.53 -27.57 63.96
CA GLU A 335 0.66 -27.35 64.76
C GLU A 335 1.29 -28.67 65.16
N GLY A 336 2.54 -28.92 64.74
CA GLY A 336 3.36 -30.03 65.25
C GLY A 336 4.47 -30.48 64.30
N GLU A 337 5.72 -30.17 64.75
CA GLU A 337 6.99 -30.75 64.32
C GLU A 337 7.59 -30.38 62.97
N GLY A 338 8.62 -29.52 63.01
CA GLY A 338 9.84 -29.62 62.19
C GLY A 338 9.70 -29.50 60.63
N SER A 339 8.78 -28.73 60.09
CA SER A 339 8.68 -28.49 58.66
C SER A 339 9.59 -27.30 58.30
N GLU A 340 10.69 -27.55 57.61
CA GLU A 340 11.49 -26.56 56.91
C GLU A 340 10.58 -25.69 56.04
N SER A 341 10.69 -24.37 56.13
CA SER A 341 9.84 -23.45 55.39
C SER A 341 9.99 -23.70 53.88
N PRO A 342 8.94 -23.61 53.04
CA PRO A 342 9.00 -23.87 51.62
C PRO A 342 10.09 -23.09 50.87
N SER A 343 10.56 -21.99 51.44
CA SER A 343 11.64 -21.17 50.95
C SER A 343 13.05 -21.79 51.13
N THR A 344 13.24 -22.62 52.17
CA THR A 344 14.53 -23.29 52.44
C THR A 344 14.74 -24.49 51.52
N GLU A 345 13.69 -25.25 51.23
CA GLU A 345 13.73 -26.37 50.29
C GLU A 345 14.00 -25.87 48.84
N LEU A 346 13.35 -24.79 48.43
CA LEU A 346 13.58 -24.17 47.14
C LEU A 346 15.02 -23.70 46.98
N ARG A 347 15.60 -23.07 48.01
CA ARG A 347 16.97 -22.59 48.03
C ARG A 347 17.97 -23.76 47.97
N GLU A 348 17.75 -24.86 48.62
CA GLU A 348 18.64 -26.02 48.60
C GLU A 348 18.60 -26.72 47.23
N ARG A 349 17.41 -26.94 46.64
CA ARG A 349 17.28 -27.45 45.29
C ARG A 349 17.98 -26.54 44.24
N THR A 350 17.85 -25.22 44.40
CA THR A 350 18.55 -24.25 43.51
C THR A 350 20.06 -24.33 43.67
N ARG A 351 20.55 -24.51 44.93
CA ARG A 351 21.99 -24.69 45.21
C ARG A 351 22.56 -25.94 44.55
N GLU A 352 21.85 -27.06 44.56
CA GLU A 352 22.29 -28.29 43.90
C GLU A 352 22.38 -28.10 42.38
N ARG A 353 21.42 -27.39 41.76
CA ARG A 353 21.45 -27.10 40.30
C ARG A 353 22.59 -26.17 39.94
N VAL A 354 22.77 -25.08 40.69
CA VAL A 354 23.90 -24.15 40.50
C VAL A 354 25.24 -24.91 40.60
N LYS A 355 25.37 -25.85 41.57
CA LYS A 355 26.57 -26.69 41.69
C LYS A 355 26.80 -27.60 40.50
N ARG A 356 25.72 -28.11 39.89
CA ARG A 356 25.77 -28.97 38.69
C ARG A 356 26.24 -28.18 37.45
N HIS A 357 25.63 -27.01 37.21
CA HIS A 357 25.91 -26.22 36.01
C HIS A 357 27.20 -25.38 36.12
N PHE A 358 27.56 -24.93 37.34
CA PHE A 358 28.72 -24.09 37.59
C PHE A 358 29.63 -24.65 38.70
N PRO A 359 30.31 -25.78 38.46
CA PRO A 359 31.11 -26.46 39.46
C PRO A 359 32.38 -25.67 39.82
N ALA A 360 32.91 -24.83 38.91
CA ALA A 360 34.17 -24.09 39.11
C ALA A 360 34.00 -22.71 39.77
N GLU A 361 32.76 -22.22 39.96
CA GLU A 361 32.54 -20.90 40.54
C GLU A 361 32.75 -20.84 42.03
N ALA A 362 33.46 -19.77 42.51
CA ALA A 362 33.79 -19.58 43.94
C ALA A 362 32.58 -19.04 44.74
N ASP A 363 31.81 -18.08 44.14
CA ASP A 363 30.72 -17.38 44.80
C ASP A 363 29.34 -17.98 44.52
N ARG A 364 29.14 -19.26 44.80
CA ARG A 364 27.91 -20.01 44.48
C ARG A 364 26.67 -19.47 45.18
N GLU A 365 26.79 -18.94 46.41
CA GLU A 365 25.66 -18.37 47.13
C GLU A 365 25.10 -17.13 46.45
N LYS A 366 25.93 -16.26 45.93
CA LYS A 366 25.45 -15.12 45.10
C LYS A 366 24.75 -15.56 43.81
N LEU A 367 25.19 -16.69 43.23
CA LEU A 367 24.50 -17.25 42.07
C LEU A 367 23.15 -17.85 42.45
N VAL A 368 23.03 -18.48 43.61
CA VAL A 368 21.75 -18.96 44.13
C VAL A 368 20.78 -17.79 44.35
N ASP A 369 21.22 -16.72 45.00
CA ASP A 369 20.38 -15.53 45.22
C ASP A 369 19.91 -14.90 43.91
N ARG A 370 20.75 -14.81 42.89
CA ARG A 370 20.41 -14.31 41.55
C ARG A 370 19.43 -15.23 40.84
N ALA A 371 19.65 -16.56 40.90
CA ALA A 371 18.79 -17.54 40.31
C ALA A 371 17.39 -17.50 40.93
N LEU A 372 17.29 -17.30 42.24
CA LEU A 372 16.01 -17.08 42.91
C LEU A 372 15.35 -15.76 42.52
N SER A 373 16.11 -14.67 42.39
CA SER A 373 15.59 -13.41 41.89
C SER A 373 15.08 -13.51 40.43
N ILE A 374 15.77 -14.25 39.56
CA ILE A 374 15.31 -14.56 38.19
C ILE A 374 14.00 -15.32 38.23
N TYR A 375 13.90 -16.35 39.10
CA TYR A 375 12.69 -17.13 39.25
C TYR A 375 11.48 -16.31 39.72
N GLN A 376 11.69 -15.31 40.58
CA GLN A 376 10.62 -14.39 41.00
C GLN A 376 9.99 -13.62 39.83
N ASN A 377 10.76 -13.37 38.76
CA ASN A 377 10.32 -12.67 37.57
C ASN A 377 10.07 -13.63 36.37
N ARG A 378 9.73 -14.90 36.66
CA ARG A 378 9.54 -15.96 35.65
C ARG A 378 8.54 -15.63 34.56
N ASP A 379 7.53 -14.83 34.84
CA ASP A 379 6.48 -14.47 33.87
C ASP A 379 7.00 -13.63 32.72
N LEU A 380 8.19 -13.01 32.85
CA LEU A 380 8.89 -12.29 31.79
C LEU A 380 9.83 -13.19 30.98
N ILE A 381 9.89 -14.50 31.34
CA ILE A 381 10.79 -15.44 30.68
C ILE A 381 9.97 -16.46 29.88
N THR A 382 10.28 -16.55 28.62
CA THR A 382 9.75 -17.58 27.71
C THR A 382 10.86 -18.55 27.37
N VAL A 383 10.58 -19.84 27.39
CA VAL A 383 11.56 -20.91 27.08
C VAL A 383 11.25 -21.46 25.69
N PHE A 384 12.29 -21.58 24.86
CA PHE A 384 12.22 -22.28 23.58
C PHE A 384 12.97 -23.62 23.67
N HIS A 385 12.28 -24.72 23.34
CA HIS A 385 12.83 -26.09 23.36
C HIS A 385 13.22 -26.51 21.94
N GLY A 386 14.51 -26.40 21.59
CA GLY A 386 14.96 -26.60 20.21
C GLY A 386 15.19 -28.04 19.78
N GLU A 387 15.20 -29.00 20.74
CA GLU A 387 15.42 -30.44 20.48
C GLU A 387 14.12 -31.26 20.45
N GLN A 388 12.98 -30.66 20.82
CA GLN A 388 11.66 -31.28 20.73
C GLN A 388 10.93 -30.78 19.50
N ASP A 389 10.14 -31.64 18.85
CA ASP A 389 9.21 -31.24 17.77
C ASP A 389 8.16 -30.28 18.33
N SER A 390 8.56 -29.03 18.51
CA SER A 390 7.66 -27.95 18.92
C SER A 390 6.74 -27.62 17.72
N PRO A 391 5.43 -27.58 17.90
CA PRO A 391 4.50 -27.24 16.82
C PRO A 391 4.63 -25.78 16.35
N ASP A 392 5.27 -24.93 17.15
CA ASP A 392 5.41 -23.49 16.84
C ASP A 392 6.81 -23.18 16.27
N ASP A 393 6.83 -22.45 15.17
CA ASP A 393 8.06 -21.88 14.60
C ASP A 393 8.71 -20.90 15.59
N PHE A 394 10.04 -20.81 15.55
CA PHE A 394 10.83 -19.97 16.47
C PHE A 394 10.39 -18.49 16.43
N ASP A 395 10.12 -17.95 15.26
CA ASP A 395 9.66 -16.56 15.10
C ASP A 395 8.31 -16.32 15.77
N THR A 396 7.43 -17.31 15.75
CA THR A 396 6.15 -17.28 16.47
C THR A 396 6.35 -17.23 17.98
N VAL A 397 7.23 -18.08 18.53
CA VAL A 397 7.53 -18.10 19.97
C VAL A 397 8.18 -16.79 20.42
N LEU A 398 9.07 -16.23 19.61
CA LEU A 398 9.73 -14.95 19.87
C LEU A 398 8.70 -13.82 19.98
N LEU A 399 7.75 -13.74 19.07
CA LEU A 399 6.72 -12.68 19.06
C LEU A 399 5.67 -12.91 20.16
N LYS A 400 5.30 -14.16 20.44
CA LYS A 400 4.44 -14.51 21.60
C LYS A 400 5.08 -14.09 22.93
N ALA A 401 6.41 -14.22 23.06
CA ALA A 401 7.14 -13.77 24.25
C ALA A 401 6.99 -12.28 24.50
N LEU A 402 7.01 -11.48 23.43
CA LEU A 402 6.82 -10.03 23.52
C LEU A 402 5.39 -9.65 23.91
N VAL A 403 4.40 -10.27 23.26
CA VAL A 403 2.97 -10.04 23.57
C VAL A 403 2.66 -10.38 25.04
N ARG A 404 3.15 -11.51 25.53
CA ARG A 404 2.97 -11.92 26.96
C ARG A 404 3.65 -10.98 27.93
N ALA A 405 4.79 -10.43 27.59
CA ALA A 405 5.51 -9.47 28.44
C ALA A 405 4.78 -8.13 28.52
N SER A 406 4.17 -7.68 27.45
CA SER A 406 3.36 -6.47 27.37
C SER A 406 2.15 -6.52 28.34
N LYS A 407 1.48 -7.68 28.45
CA LYS A 407 0.33 -7.91 29.36
C LYS A 407 0.61 -7.58 30.82
N ARG A 408 1.85 -7.70 31.26
CA ARG A 408 2.21 -7.53 32.67
C ARG A 408 2.55 -6.10 33.04
N VAL A 409 2.98 -5.31 32.10
CA VAL A 409 3.41 -3.92 32.32
C VAL A 409 2.23 -2.96 32.39
N SER A 410 1.11 -3.30 31.75
CA SER A 410 -0.09 -2.47 31.69
C SER A 410 -1.11 -2.95 32.74
N SER A 411 -1.32 -2.14 33.77
CA SER A 411 -2.27 -2.42 34.85
C SER A 411 -3.72 -2.02 34.54
N ASP A 412 -3.97 -1.39 33.40
CA ASP A 412 -5.29 -0.90 32.97
C ASP A 412 -5.91 -1.79 31.88
N ALA A 413 -7.25 -1.76 31.78
CA ALA A 413 -8.05 -2.52 30.81
C ALA A 413 -7.69 -2.24 29.33
N SER A 414 -6.85 -1.24 29.05
CA SER A 414 -6.31 -0.90 27.74
C SER A 414 -5.12 -1.79 27.29
N GLY A 415 -4.65 -2.74 28.12
CA GLY A 415 -3.48 -3.57 27.82
C GLY A 415 -3.59 -4.38 26.52
N TYR A 416 -4.78 -4.83 26.21
CA TYR A 416 -5.01 -5.61 24.99
C TYR A 416 -4.94 -4.80 23.70
N THR A 417 -5.23 -3.51 23.77
CA THR A 417 -5.11 -2.61 22.60
C THR A 417 -3.67 -2.37 22.20
N GLU A 418 -2.74 -2.29 23.15
CA GLU A 418 -1.31 -2.17 22.86
C GLU A 418 -0.75 -3.46 22.24
N GLU A 419 -1.19 -4.62 22.73
CA GLU A 419 -0.80 -5.91 22.16
C GLU A 419 -1.33 -6.10 20.74
N LEU A 420 -2.55 -5.65 20.48
CA LEU A 420 -3.14 -5.66 19.15
C LEU A 420 -2.35 -4.75 18.20
N LYS A 421 -2.00 -3.55 18.63
CA LYS A 421 -1.14 -2.62 17.86
C LYS A 421 0.21 -3.26 17.53
N LEU A 422 0.83 -3.97 18.48
CA LEU A 422 2.06 -4.72 18.24
C LEU A 422 1.88 -5.82 17.19
N ALA A 423 0.82 -6.62 17.30
CA ALA A 423 0.52 -7.68 16.32
C ALA A 423 0.27 -7.10 14.92
N VAL A 424 -0.45 -5.98 14.83
CA VAL A 424 -0.66 -5.24 13.58
C VAL A 424 0.66 -4.69 13.04
N ALA A 425 1.52 -4.09 13.89
CA ALA A 425 2.81 -3.58 13.48
C ALA A 425 3.70 -4.69 12.87
N TRP A 426 3.68 -5.88 13.43
CA TRP A 426 4.46 -7.03 12.96
C TRP A 426 3.81 -7.81 11.83
N ASN A 427 2.57 -7.49 11.46
CA ASN A 427 1.79 -8.21 10.45
C ASN A 427 1.61 -9.71 10.77
N ARG A 428 1.37 -10.05 12.05
CA ARG A 428 1.19 -11.43 12.53
C ARG A 428 -0.27 -11.67 12.91
N VAL A 429 -1.07 -11.93 11.89
CA VAL A 429 -2.51 -12.25 12.03
C VAL A 429 -2.73 -13.56 12.79
N ASP A 430 -1.84 -14.54 12.58
CA ASP A 430 -1.84 -15.82 13.27
C ASP A 430 -1.78 -15.67 14.81
N ILE A 431 -0.89 -14.80 15.30
CA ILE A 431 -0.75 -14.51 16.73
C ILE A 431 -1.97 -13.72 17.25
N ALA A 432 -2.42 -12.72 16.49
CA ALA A 432 -3.61 -11.97 16.87
C ALA A 432 -4.83 -12.89 16.99
N ASN A 433 -5.03 -13.80 16.04
CA ASN A 433 -6.15 -14.75 16.06
C ASN A 433 -6.05 -15.75 17.22
N SER A 434 -4.85 -16.30 17.49
CA SER A 434 -4.67 -17.31 18.54
C SER A 434 -4.67 -16.75 19.96
N GLU A 435 -4.16 -15.52 20.17
CA GLU A 435 -3.94 -14.98 21.53
C GLU A 435 -4.91 -13.84 21.89
N LEU A 436 -5.45 -13.11 20.88
CA LEU A 436 -6.27 -11.92 21.11
C LEU A 436 -7.72 -12.08 20.65
N PHE A 437 -7.97 -12.89 19.61
CA PHE A 437 -9.32 -13.14 19.07
C PHE A 437 -9.80 -14.58 19.29
N ASN A 438 -9.35 -15.23 20.38
CA ASN A 438 -9.73 -16.60 20.75
C ASN A 438 -11.14 -16.72 21.35
N GLY A 439 -11.87 -15.60 21.49
CA GLY A 439 -13.22 -15.55 22.05
C GLY A 439 -13.28 -15.18 23.54
N ASP A 440 -12.15 -15.14 24.25
CA ASP A 440 -12.09 -14.77 25.68
C ASP A 440 -12.24 -13.27 25.89
N ILE A 441 -11.93 -12.45 24.89
CA ILE A 441 -11.94 -10.99 24.94
C ILE A 441 -13.07 -10.49 24.07
N GLN A 442 -13.97 -9.68 24.64
CA GLN A 442 -15.00 -8.98 23.88
C GLN A 442 -14.45 -7.63 23.44
N TRP A 443 -14.07 -7.56 22.16
CA TRP A 443 -13.61 -6.33 21.54
C TRP A 443 -14.75 -5.33 21.33
N ARG A 444 -14.54 -4.08 21.73
CA ARG A 444 -15.45 -2.97 21.43
C ARG A 444 -15.00 -2.26 20.15
N TYR A 445 -15.92 -1.60 19.51
CA TYR A 445 -15.63 -0.78 18.32
C TYR A 445 -14.47 0.21 18.55
N GLU A 446 -14.49 0.90 19.69
CA GLU A 446 -13.50 1.92 20.08
C GLU A 446 -12.06 1.33 20.22
N ASP A 447 -11.95 0.08 20.65
CA ASP A 447 -10.66 -0.60 20.86
C ASP A 447 -9.99 -0.98 19.52
N LEU A 448 -10.79 -1.21 18.46
CA LEU A 448 -10.32 -1.66 17.16
C LEU A 448 -10.09 -0.51 16.16
N GLU A 449 -10.64 0.66 16.41
CA GLU A 449 -10.69 1.79 15.49
C GLU A 449 -9.30 2.28 15.05
N ASP A 450 -8.41 2.52 16.00
CA ASP A 450 -7.04 2.95 15.73
C ASP A 450 -6.26 1.87 14.97
N SER A 451 -6.38 0.62 15.43
CA SER A 451 -5.71 -0.53 14.81
C SER A 451 -6.19 -0.78 13.38
N MET A 452 -7.48 -0.51 13.11
CA MET A 452 -8.06 -0.58 11.76
C MET A 452 -7.44 0.49 10.85
N THR A 453 -7.31 1.72 11.33
CA THR A 453 -6.66 2.81 10.59
C THR A 453 -5.21 2.44 10.25
N ASP A 454 -4.48 1.89 11.21
CA ASP A 454 -3.11 1.42 11.02
C ASP A 454 -3.02 0.27 10.00
N ALA A 455 -3.94 -0.68 10.05
CA ALA A 455 -4.00 -1.79 9.11
C ALA A 455 -4.29 -1.31 7.67
N LEU A 456 -5.17 -0.33 7.51
CA LEU A 456 -5.49 0.30 6.22
C LEU A 456 -4.27 1.03 5.66
N ILE A 457 -3.69 1.97 6.41
CA ILE A 457 -2.55 2.77 5.96
C ILE A 457 -1.38 1.87 5.54
N ASN A 458 -1.15 0.76 6.25
CA ASN A 458 -0.01 -0.12 6.07
C ASN A 458 -0.22 -1.34 5.19
N ASN A 459 -1.30 -1.34 4.46
CA ASN A 459 -1.61 -2.40 3.51
C ASN A 459 -1.61 -3.80 4.13
N LYS A 460 -2.43 -3.99 5.19
CA LYS A 460 -2.58 -5.27 5.91
C LYS A 460 -4.00 -5.82 5.76
N PRO A 461 -4.36 -6.36 4.60
CA PRO A 461 -5.74 -6.78 4.27
C PRO A 461 -6.28 -7.87 5.21
N GLN A 462 -5.41 -8.76 5.69
CA GLN A 462 -5.80 -9.84 6.59
C GLN A 462 -6.25 -9.30 7.96
N PHE A 463 -5.60 -8.25 8.50
CA PHE A 463 -6.06 -7.57 9.71
C PHE A 463 -7.36 -6.80 9.50
N VAL A 464 -7.51 -6.14 8.34
CA VAL A 464 -8.77 -5.46 8.00
C VAL A 464 -9.92 -6.46 7.96
N ARG A 465 -9.70 -7.65 7.40
CA ARG A 465 -10.67 -8.76 7.41
C ARG A 465 -10.96 -9.23 8.82
N LEU A 466 -9.93 -9.48 9.63
CA LEU A 466 -10.06 -9.93 11.01
C LEU A 466 -10.88 -8.94 11.87
N PHE A 467 -10.64 -7.65 11.75
CA PHE A 467 -11.39 -6.63 12.50
C PHE A 467 -12.85 -6.53 12.07
N ASN A 468 -13.11 -6.62 10.77
CA ASN A 468 -14.46 -6.61 10.24
C ASN A 468 -15.27 -7.86 10.69
N GLU A 469 -14.62 -9.02 10.80
CA GLU A 469 -15.22 -10.26 11.32
C GLU A 469 -15.46 -10.24 12.84
N ASN A 470 -14.69 -9.44 13.60
CA ASN A 470 -14.73 -9.37 15.05
C ASN A 470 -15.38 -8.09 15.61
N GLY A 471 -16.35 -7.54 14.91
CA GLY A 471 -17.26 -6.54 15.46
C GLY A 471 -17.02 -5.09 15.02
N LEU A 472 -16.00 -4.81 14.18
CA LEU A 472 -15.83 -3.48 13.60
C LEU A 472 -16.64 -3.36 12.31
N ASN A 473 -17.76 -2.65 12.36
CA ASN A 473 -18.57 -2.39 11.18
C ASN A 473 -17.98 -1.23 10.36
N ILE A 474 -17.59 -1.51 9.11
CA ILE A 474 -17.04 -0.51 8.20
C ILE A 474 -18.02 0.65 7.90
N LEU A 475 -19.33 0.39 7.93
CA LEU A 475 -20.36 1.42 7.71
C LEU A 475 -20.34 2.50 8.80
N ASP A 476 -20.00 2.11 10.03
CA ASP A 476 -19.90 3.03 11.16
C ASP A 476 -18.51 3.66 11.25
N TYR A 477 -17.49 2.92 10.82
CA TYR A 477 -16.10 3.33 10.89
C TYR A 477 -15.74 4.44 9.89
N LEU A 478 -16.17 4.31 8.61
CA LEU A 478 -15.70 5.20 7.56
C LEU A 478 -16.51 6.49 7.49
N THR A 479 -16.02 7.55 8.13
CA THR A 479 -16.50 8.92 7.94
C THR A 479 -15.72 9.60 6.80
N TYR A 480 -16.27 10.68 6.24
CA TYR A 480 -15.55 11.45 5.22
C TYR A 480 -14.26 12.07 5.74
N GLN A 481 -14.16 12.39 7.02
CA GLN A 481 -12.94 12.86 7.67
C GLN A 481 -11.84 11.78 7.63
N ARG A 482 -12.18 10.53 7.96
CA ARG A 482 -11.22 9.41 7.90
C ARG A 482 -10.81 9.09 6.49
N LEU A 483 -11.75 9.15 5.56
CA LEU A 483 -11.44 8.97 4.15
C LEU A 483 -10.45 10.03 3.65
N GLU A 484 -10.65 11.31 4.00
CA GLU A 484 -9.66 12.36 3.72
C GLU A 484 -8.32 12.08 4.40
N GLY A 485 -8.32 11.60 5.64
CA GLY A 485 -7.12 11.17 6.36
C GLY A 485 -6.35 10.07 5.62
N LEU A 486 -7.05 9.06 5.10
CA LEU A 486 -6.45 8.00 4.28
C LEU A 486 -5.82 8.54 2.98
N TYR A 487 -6.44 9.53 2.33
CA TYR A 487 -5.83 10.18 1.16
C TYR A 487 -4.65 11.10 1.51
N ARG A 488 -4.61 11.68 2.71
CA ARG A 488 -3.48 12.49 3.20
C ARG A 488 -2.28 11.62 3.59
N SER A 489 -2.51 10.39 4.03
CA SER A 489 -1.46 9.43 4.40
C SER A 489 -0.77 8.76 3.21
N LEU A 490 -1.10 9.14 1.96
CA LEU A 490 -0.45 8.62 0.77
C LEU A 490 1.06 8.93 0.76
N SER A 491 1.85 7.95 0.34
CA SER A 491 3.29 8.15 0.17
C SER A 491 3.61 9.24 -0.86
N ASN A 492 4.54 10.12 -0.53
CA ASN A 492 5.00 11.20 -1.42
C ASN A 492 5.57 10.69 -2.75
N SER A 493 5.99 9.45 -2.82
CA SER A 493 6.48 8.78 -4.03
C SER A 493 5.37 8.20 -4.92
N SER A 494 4.12 8.16 -4.45
CA SER A 494 3.02 7.57 -5.22
C SER A 494 2.52 8.50 -6.33
N LEU A 495 2.17 7.92 -7.49
CA LEU A 495 1.57 8.65 -8.60
C LEU A 495 0.27 9.36 -8.17
N ALA A 496 -0.58 8.68 -7.39
CA ALA A 496 -1.82 9.24 -6.88
C ALA A 496 -1.59 10.50 -6.03
N TYR A 497 -0.58 10.48 -5.15
CA TYR A 497 -0.19 11.66 -4.37
C TYR A 497 0.19 12.84 -5.27
N THR A 498 1.02 12.60 -6.28
CA THR A 498 1.48 13.63 -7.21
C THR A 498 0.32 14.27 -7.98
N LEU A 499 -0.64 13.46 -8.42
CA LEU A 499 -1.83 13.94 -9.12
C LEU A 499 -2.76 14.74 -8.19
N LEU A 500 -2.98 14.28 -6.97
CA LEU A 500 -3.77 14.99 -5.96
C LEU A 500 -3.13 16.33 -5.56
N GLN A 501 -1.82 16.38 -5.40
CA GLN A 501 -1.07 17.62 -5.11
C GLN A 501 -1.15 18.61 -6.26
N ARG A 502 -1.20 18.14 -7.49
CA ARG A 502 -1.42 18.99 -8.66
C ARG A 502 -2.79 19.66 -8.60
N HIS A 503 -3.87 18.91 -8.34
CA HIS A 503 -5.21 19.50 -8.18
C HIS A 503 -5.29 20.46 -6.99
N LEU A 504 -4.63 20.14 -5.88
CA LEU A 504 -4.53 21.03 -4.73
C LEU A 504 -3.84 22.35 -5.09
N THR A 505 -2.71 22.30 -5.79
CA THR A 505 -1.99 23.52 -6.24
C THR A 505 -2.80 24.33 -7.26
N GLU A 506 -3.52 23.67 -8.16
CA GLU A 506 -4.46 24.33 -9.09
C GLU A 506 -5.56 25.07 -8.34
N ARG A 507 -6.19 24.42 -7.34
CA ARG A 507 -7.20 25.08 -6.48
C ARG A 507 -6.63 26.29 -5.75
N GLN A 508 -5.45 26.17 -5.16
CA GLN A 508 -4.80 27.23 -4.41
C GLN A 508 -4.39 28.41 -5.33
N SER A 509 -3.92 28.14 -6.55
CA SER A 509 -3.57 29.18 -7.52
C SER A 509 -4.80 29.97 -7.98
N LEU A 510 -5.88 29.27 -8.26
CA LEU A 510 -7.16 29.89 -8.64
C LEU A 510 -7.79 30.67 -7.46
N ALA A 511 -7.64 30.20 -6.22
CA ALA A 511 -8.11 30.90 -5.03
C ALA A 511 -7.37 32.24 -4.80
N ARG A 512 -6.08 32.31 -5.13
CA ARG A 512 -5.27 33.55 -5.06
C ARG A 512 -5.63 34.56 -6.15
N SER A 513 -6.15 34.13 -7.28
CA SER A 513 -6.58 35.00 -8.38
C SER A 513 -7.98 35.60 -8.18
N LEU A 514 -8.70 35.19 -7.12
CA LEU A 514 -10.00 35.77 -6.78
C LEU A 514 -9.81 37.22 -6.24
N PRO A 515 -10.47 38.22 -6.82
CA PRO A 515 -10.44 39.59 -6.29
C PRO A 515 -11.04 39.60 -4.87
N THR A 516 -10.23 39.97 -3.90
CA THR A 516 -10.69 40.27 -2.54
C THR A 516 -11.64 41.44 -2.63
N VAL A 517 -12.92 41.23 -2.32
CA VAL A 517 -13.88 42.31 -2.18
C VAL A 517 -13.40 43.16 -1.00
N PRO A 518 -13.11 44.45 -1.17
CA PRO A 518 -12.71 45.28 -0.05
C PRO A 518 -13.90 45.38 0.91
N CYS A 519 -13.71 44.94 2.14
CA CYS A 519 -14.66 45.21 3.22
C CYS A 519 -14.73 46.70 3.46
N SER A 520 -15.95 47.27 3.51
CA SER A 520 -16.24 48.64 3.89
C SER A 520 -15.66 48.91 5.30
N PRO A 521 -15.15 50.13 5.54
CA PRO A 521 -14.41 50.45 6.78
C PRO A 521 -15.28 50.92 7.94
N ASP A 522 -16.47 50.37 8.16
CA ASP A 522 -17.33 50.80 9.28
C ASP A 522 -17.96 49.61 10.02
N GLU A 523 -17.15 48.96 10.89
CA GLU A 523 -17.64 48.35 12.13
C GLU A 523 -16.44 47.98 13.03
N PRO A 524 -16.45 48.36 14.34
CA PRO A 524 -15.36 48.04 15.28
C PRO A 524 -15.48 46.63 15.76
N THR A 525 -14.58 45.74 15.26
CA THR A 525 -14.46 44.37 15.77
C THR A 525 -13.61 44.32 17.05
N PRO A 526 -13.98 43.54 18.06
CA PRO A 526 -13.18 43.34 19.26
C PRO A 526 -11.90 42.53 18.91
N LEU A 527 -10.76 42.97 19.48
CA LEU A 527 -9.48 42.33 19.43
C LEU A 527 -9.59 40.82 19.77
N LYS A 528 -9.52 39.97 18.77
CA LYS A 528 -9.19 38.54 18.95
C LYS A 528 -7.68 38.37 18.75
N SER A 529 -7.05 37.81 19.82
CA SER A 529 -5.68 37.34 19.84
C SER A 529 -5.34 36.44 18.64
N PRO A 530 -4.06 36.38 18.19
CA PRO A 530 -3.64 35.54 17.09
C PRO A 530 -3.54 34.07 17.53
N ILE A 531 -4.69 33.40 17.57
CA ILE A 531 -4.75 31.94 17.67
C ILE A 531 -5.04 31.44 16.27
N SER A 532 -4.08 30.76 15.68
CA SER A 532 -4.09 29.85 14.54
C SER A 532 -5.45 29.81 13.80
N GLY A 533 -5.53 30.55 12.69
CA GLY A 533 -6.63 30.42 11.73
C GLY A 533 -6.58 29.05 11.03
N PRO A 534 -7.71 28.52 10.55
CA PRO A 534 -7.87 27.14 10.15
C PRO A 534 -6.93 26.76 8.99
N SER A 535 -6.03 25.84 9.25
CA SER A 535 -5.11 25.26 8.27
C SER A 535 -5.85 24.44 7.20
N SER A 536 -7.13 24.18 7.38
CA SER A 536 -8.00 23.33 6.58
C SER A 536 -8.07 23.71 5.09
N ALA A 537 -7.99 25.00 4.75
CA ALA A 537 -7.99 25.44 3.36
C ALA A 537 -6.71 25.08 2.56
N LYS A 538 -5.64 24.70 3.26
CA LYS A 538 -4.37 24.27 2.64
C LYS A 538 -4.24 22.76 2.53
N GLU A 539 -5.15 22.02 3.14
CA GLU A 539 -5.13 20.57 3.18
C GLU A 539 -5.89 19.94 1.99
N LEU A 540 -5.54 18.68 1.70
CA LEU A 540 -6.25 17.85 0.73
C LEU A 540 -7.67 17.58 1.22
N SER A 541 -8.66 17.73 0.34
CA SER A 541 -10.07 17.47 0.60
C SER A 541 -10.65 16.47 -0.41
N LEU A 542 -11.88 16.00 -0.17
CA LEU A 542 -12.59 15.13 -1.12
C LEU A 542 -12.86 15.78 -2.48
N TYR A 543 -12.81 17.10 -2.56
CA TYR A 543 -12.94 17.79 -3.84
C TYR A 543 -11.80 17.46 -4.82
N GLU A 544 -10.54 17.45 -4.35
CA GLU A 544 -9.39 17.05 -5.17
C GLU A 544 -9.49 15.59 -5.61
N VAL A 545 -9.97 14.72 -4.71
CA VAL A 545 -10.19 13.30 -5.03
C VAL A 545 -11.29 13.17 -6.10
N SER A 546 -12.39 13.89 -5.96
CA SER A 546 -13.46 13.91 -6.95
C SER A 546 -12.98 14.39 -8.33
N ARG A 547 -12.16 15.45 -8.37
CA ARG A 547 -11.55 15.96 -9.59
C ARG A 547 -10.63 14.93 -10.25
N LEU A 548 -9.79 14.27 -9.45
CA LEU A 548 -8.92 13.21 -9.96
C LEU A 548 -9.74 12.05 -10.58
N LEU A 549 -10.78 11.61 -9.88
CA LEU A 549 -11.66 10.55 -10.39
C LEU A 549 -12.39 10.97 -11.67
N TRP A 550 -12.84 12.22 -11.75
CA TRP A 550 -13.44 12.77 -12.96
C TRP A 550 -12.46 12.77 -14.15
N ASP A 551 -11.20 13.18 -13.93
CA ASP A 551 -10.19 13.19 -14.97
C ASP A 551 -9.82 11.76 -15.45
N ILE A 552 -9.94 10.76 -14.59
CA ILE A 552 -9.62 9.35 -14.90
C ILE A 552 -10.82 8.63 -15.54
N LEU A 553 -12.01 8.75 -14.96
CA LEU A 553 -13.22 8.04 -15.40
C LEU A 553 -13.94 8.75 -16.56
N GLY A 554 -13.78 10.07 -16.67
CA GLY A 554 -14.41 10.88 -17.70
C GLY A 554 -15.92 11.02 -17.49
N ASP A 555 -16.65 11.14 -18.60
CA ASP A 555 -18.09 11.38 -18.62
C ASP A 555 -18.95 10.13 -18.31
N VAL A 556 -18.32 9.00 -18.03
CA VAL A 556 -19.03 7.74 -17.76
C VAL A 556 -19.72 7.74 -16.41
N CYS A 557 -19.15 8.46 -15.43
CA CYS A 557 -19.68 8.52 -14.07
C CYS A 557 -20.00 9.97 -13.72
N GLN A 558 -21.04 10.16 -12.92
CA GLN A 558 -21.25 11.47 -12.27
C GLN A 558 -20.13 11.75 -11.25
N PRO A 559 -19.81 13.02 -10.94
CA PRO A 559 -18.73 13.35 -10.01
C PRO A 559 -18.96 12.75 -8.62
N PHE A 560 -18.01 11.97 -8.13
CA PHE A 560 -18.03 11.40 -6.79
C PHE A 560 -17.95 12.51 -5.72
N TYR A 561 -18.55 12.27 -4.56
CA TYR A 561 -18.50 13.16 -3.38
C TYR A 561 -19.08 14.57 -3.57
N TYR A 562 -19.73 14.90 -4.68
CA TYR A 562 -20.38 16.21 -4.86
C TYR A 562 -21.56 16.37 -3.92
N SER A 563 -22.37 15.32 -3.74
CA SER A 563 -23.54 15.34 -2.83
C SER A 563 -23.16 15.70 -1.38
N PRO A 564 -22.19 15.03 -0.72
CA PRO A 564 -21.77 15.41 0.64
C PRO A 564 -21.13 16.80 0.71
N LEU A 565 -20.49 17.27 -0.37
CA LEU A 565 -19.91 18.61 -0.44
C LEU A 565 -20.97 19.70 -0.75
N GLY A 566 -22.23 19.32 -1.00
CA GLY A 566 -23.31 20.25 -1.37
C GLY A 566 -23.07 20.98 -2.69
N LEU A 567 -22.41 20.29 -3.66
CA LEU A 567 -22.06 20.84 -4.98
C LEU A 567 -23.04 20.37 -6.03
N ASP A 568 -23.54 21.31 -6.86
CA ASP A 568 -24.41 20.99 -7.98
C ASP A 568 -23.60 20.75 -9.25
N GLN A 569 -23.96 19.75 -10.04
CA GLN A 569 -23.30 19.38 -11.28
C GLN A 569 -23.45 20.45 -12.38
N SER A 570 -24.53 21.22 -12.36
CA SER A 570 -24.84 22.22 -13.39
C SER A 570 -24.07 23.54 -13.25
N THR A 571 -23.29 23.70 -12.17
CA THR A 571 -22.60 24.97 -11.91
C THR A 571 -21.26 25.05 -12.61
N SER A 572 -20.91 26.23 -13.15
CA SER A 572 -19.59 26.44 -13.79
C SER A 572 -18.45 26.16 -12.80
N THR A 573 -17.36 25.55 -13.26
CA THR A 573 -16.15 25.19 -12.49
C THR A 573 -15.69 26.31 -11.54
N TRP A 574 -15.86 27.57 -11.96
CA TRP A 574 -15.48 28.72 -11.14
C TRP A 574 -16.39 28.95 -9.93
N ARG A 575 -17.71 28.75 -10.10
CA ARG A 575 -18.69 28.85 -9.00
C ARG A 575 -18.50 27.71 -8.01
N THR A 576 -18.30 26.48 -8.49
CA THR A 576 -17.99 25.31 -7.69
C THR A 576 -16.74 25.54 -6.83
N LEU A 577 -15.67 26.07 -7.42
CA LEU A 577 -14.43 26.37 -6.71
C LEU A 577 -14.62 27.42 -5.60
N LYS A 578 -15.40 28.48 -5.88
CA LYS A 578 -15.73 29.50 -4.87
C LYS A 578 -16.52 28.90 -3.70
N GLN A 579 -17.47 28.00 -4.01
CA GLN A 579 -18.30 27.32 -3.01
C GLN A 579 -17.44 26.37 -2.15
N VAL A 580 -16.55 25.57 -2.76
CA VAL A 580 -15.61 24.69 -2.06
C VAL A 580 -14.68 25.48 -1.14
N ASN A 581 -14.09 26.57 -1.62
CA ASN A 581 -13.19 27.39 -0.80
C ASN A 581 -13.94 28.03 0.39
N LYS A 582 -15.20 28.43 0.20
CA LYS A 582 -16.05 28.92 1.31
C LYS A 582 -16.36 27.81 2.31
N LEU A 583 -16.66 26.59 1.83
CA LEU A 583 -16.93 25.42 2.65
C LEU A 583 -15.70 25.04 3.50
N LEU A 584 -14.51 25.00 2.91
CA LEU A 584 -13.26 24.64 3.57
C LEU A 584 -12.73 25.72 4.54
N GLN A 585 -13.24 26.95 4.48
CA GLN A 585 -12.95 28.04 5.43
C GLN A 585 -13.88 28.03 6.64
N GLY A 586 -15.03 27.32 6.57
CA GLY A 586 -16.01 27.17 7.65
C GLY A 586 -15.86 25.84 8.39
N ASP A 587 -16.87 25.58 9.24
CA ASP A 587 -16.99 24.28 9.91
C ASP A 587 -17.39 23.22 8.88
N CYS A 588 -16.47 22.36 8.53
CA CYS A 588 -16.67 21.31 7.52
C CYS A 588 -17.60 20.19 8.06
N LEU A 589 -18.86 20.46 8.26
CA LEU A 589 -19.84 19.54 8.85
C LEU A 589 -19.95 18.19 8.09
N TYR A 590 -19.65 18.17 6.79
CA TYR A 590 -19.68 16.93 6.03
C TYR A 590 -18.65 15.89 6.51
N ARG A 591 -17.57 16.33 7.16
CA ARG A 591 -16.49 15.44 7.63
C ARG A 591 -16.97 14.43 8.67
N GLU A 592 -17.91 14.83 9.50
CA GLU A 592 -18.48 13.96 10.55
C GLU A 592 -19.52 12.98 9.99
N GLN A 593 -20.00 13.21 8.77
CA GLN A 593 -20.96 12.32 8.14
C GLN A 593 -20.32 10.98 7.75
N ARG A 594 -21.09 9.90 7.87
CA ARG A 594 -20.69 8.56 7.41
C ARG A 594 -20.63 8.52 5.90
N CYS A 595 -19.68 7.77 5.37
CA CYS A 595 -19.59 7.55 3.94
C CYS A 595 -20.76 6.71 3.44
N VAL A 596 -21.46 7.17 2.40
CA VAL A 596 -22.64 6.47 1.87
C VAL A 596 -22.26 5.10 1.26
N HIS A 597 -21.12 5.02 0.56
CA HIS A 597 -20.61 3.81 -0.06
C HIS A 597 -19.19 3.50 0.42
N PRO A 598 -19.01 3.01 1.67
CA PRO A 598 -17.69 2.89 2.28
C PRO A 598 -16.79 1.87 1.58
N TRP A 599 -17.31 0.73 1.20
CA TRP A 599 -16.55 -0.32 0.51
C TRP A 599 -16.05 0.13 -0.86
N ALA A 600 -16.92 0.79 -1.64
CA ALA A 600 -16.52 1.33 -2.94
C ALA A 600 -15.47 2.46 -2.80
N SER A 601 -15.60 3.31 -1.78
CA SER A 601 -14.64 4.38 -1.49
C SER A 601 -13.27 3.83 -1.06
N LEU A 602 -13.23 2.77 -0.25
CA LEU A 602 -12.01 2.07 0.13
C LEU A 602 -11.40 1.29 -1.05
N PHE A 603 -12.25 0.71 -1.90
CA PHE A 603 -11.81 0.08 -3.14
C PHE A 603 -11.08 1.06 -4.06
N ILE A 604 -11.68 2.22 -4.33
CA ILE A 604 -11.06 3.28 -5.13
C ILE A 604 -9.74 3.72 -4.51
N TRP A 605 -9.70 3.93 -3.20
CA TRP A 605 -8.49 4.32 -2.48
C TRP A 605 -7.37 3.28 -2.60
N ALA A 606 -7.69 1.98 -2.48
CA ALA A 606 -6.72 0.90 -2.63
C ALA A 606 -6.22 0.74 -4.08
N VAL A 607 -7.12 0.88 -5.06
CA VAL A 607 -6.79 0.82 -6.50
C VAL A 607 -5.85 1.97 -6.90
N LEU A 608 -6.10 3.20 -6.42
CA LEU A 608 -5.24 4.36 -6.69
C LEU A 608 -3.81 4.17 -6.15
N GLN A 609 -3.62 3.32 -5.14
CA GLN A 609 -2.33 2.98 -4.55
C GLN A 609 -1.71 1.70 -5.11
N ASN A 610 -2.35 1.03 -6.07
CA ASN A 610 -1.90 -0.26 -6.61
C ASN A 610 -1.73 -1.37 -5.54
N ARG A 611 -2.63 -1.41 -4.54
CA ARG A 611 -2.63 -2.39 -3.45
C ARG A 611 -3.49 -3.60 -3.81
N SER A 612 -2.91 -4.56 -4.50
CA SER A 612 -3.63 -5.68 -5.13
C SER A 612 -4.52 -6.47 -4.16
N GLU A 613 -3.98 -6.96 -3.03
CA GLU A 613 -4.72 -7.81 -2.09
C GLU A 613 -5.84 -7.04 -1.38
N MET A 614 -5.56 -5.81 -0.98
CA MET A 614 -6.54 -4.95 -0.31
C MET A 614 -7.66 -4.51 -1.27
N ALA A 615 -7.30 -4.20 -2.52
CA ALA A 615 -8.27 -3.83 -3.54
C ALA A 615 -9.20 -5.01 -3.87
N VAL A 616 -8.68 -6.25 -3.94
CA VAL A 616 -9.51 -7.44 -4.15
C VAL A 616 -10.45 -7.67 -2.95
N TYR A 617 -9.96 -7.54 -1.72
CA TYR A 617 -10.81 -7.68 -0.55
C TYR A 617 -11.96 -6.65 -0.53
N PHE A 618 -11.68 -5.38 -0.81
CA PHE A 618 -12.73 -4.36 -0.87
C PHE A 618 -13.67 -4.55 -2.03
N TRP A 619 -13.19 -5.06 -3.15
CA TRP A 619 -14.02 -5.44 -4.29
C TRP A 619 -15.00 -6.56 -3.94
N GLU A 620 -14.56 -7.59 -3.21
CA GLU A 620 -15.42 -8.69 -2.71
C GLU A 620 -16.55 -8.14 -1.83
N MET A 621 -16.27 -7.12 -1.01
CA MET A 621 -17.24 -6.53 -0.08
C MET A 621 -18.11 -5.42 -0.69
N ALA A 622 -17.78 -4.88 -1.85
CA ALA A 622 -18.44 -3.70 -2.42
C ALA A 622 -19.84 -3.96 -3.02
N GLY A 623 -20.24 -5.21 -3.21
CA GLY A 623 -21.58 -5.61 -3.64
C GLY A 623 -21.84 -5.53 -5.16
N GLU A 624 -21.31 -4.56 -5.89
CA GLU A 624 -21.45 -4.43 -7.35
C GLU A 624 -20.22 -4.98 -8.08
N SER A 625 -20.01 -6.29 -7.99
CA SER A 625 -18.73 -6.93 -8.32
C SER A 625 -18.29 -6.71 -9.77
N VAL A 626 -19.17 -6.84 -10.76
CA VAL A 626 -18.80 -6.67 -12.17
C VAL A 626 -18.44 -5.24 -12.49
N LEU A 627 -19.29 -4.29 -12.09
CA LEU A 627 -19.08 -2.87 -12.38
C LEU A 627 -17.86 -2.32 -11.62
N SER A 628 -17.70 -2.69 -10.35
CA SER A 628 -16.54 -2.30 -9.53
C SER A 628 -15.22 -2.82 -10.13
N ALA A 629 -15.19 -4.06 -10.63
CA ALA A 629 -14.02 -4.62 -11.29
C ALA A 629 -13.68 -3.88 -12.59
N LEU A 630 -14.68 -3.56 -13.42
CA LEU A 630 -14.50 -2.79 -14.65
C LEU A 630 -14.03 -1.35 -14.36
N ALA A 631 -14.55 -0.72 -13.32
CA ALA A 631 -14.11 0.60 -12.87
C ALA A 631 -12.66 0.57 -12.37
N GLY A 632 -12.30 -0.45 -11.58
CA GLY A 632 -10.91 -0.68 -11.16
C GLY A 632 -9.98 -0.88 -12.35
N CYS A 633 -10.38 -1.68 -13.34
CA CYS A 633 -9.65 -1.87 -14.59
C CYS A 633 -9.44 -0.53 -15.33
N LYS A 634 -10.48 0.31 -15.44
CA LYS A 634 -10.41 1.63 -16.07
C LYS A 634 -9.42 2.53 -15.35
N ILE A 635 -9.53 2.66 -14.02
CA ILE A 635 -8.65 3.52 -13.21
C ILE A 635 -7.18 3.09 -13.39
N LEU A 636 -6.89 1.81 -13.27
CA LEU A 636 -5.53 1.27 -13.38
C LEU A 636 -4.93 1.45 -14.78
N ARG A 637 -5.73 1.29 -15.84
CA ARG A 637 -5.29 1.52 -17.22
C ARG A 637 -4.94 2.98 -17.47
N GLU A 638 -5.72 3.92 -16.96
CA GLU A 638 -5.41 5.35 -17.08
C GLU A 638 -4.17 5.72 -16.25
N LEU A 639 -4.05 5.24 -15.02
CA LEU A 639 -2.86 5.43 -14.20
C LEU A 639 -1.60 4.87 -14.88
N SER A 640 -1.71 3.69 -15.53
CA SER A 640 -0.59 3.09 -16.25
C SER A 640 -0.11 3.91 -17.46
N LYS A 641 -0.96 4.77 -18.04
CA LYS A 641 -0.56 5.70 -19.11
C LYS A 641 0.21 6.89 -18.57
N LEU A 642 -0.09 7.30 -17.32
CA LEU A 642 0.53 8.44 -16.64
C LEU A 642 1.83 8.07 -15.92
N GLU A 643 2.01 6.78 -15.60
CA GLU A 643 3.17 6.27 -14.88
C GLU A 643 4.42 6.24 -15.76
N SER A 644 5.51 6.80 -15.23
CA SER A 644 6.81 6.87 -15.91
C SER A 644 7.71 5.68 -15.61
N GLU A 645 7.60 5.10 -14.43
CA GLU A 645 8.42 3.96 -14.01
C GLU A 645 7.92 2.65 -14.64
N THR A 646 8.81 1.94 -15.33
CA THR A 646 8.43 0.72 -16.08
C THR A 646 7.91 -0.40 -15.18
N ALA A 647 8.50 -0.60 -14.00
CA ALA A 647 8.08 -1.63 -13.05
C ALA A 647 6.69 -1.35 -12.47
N ALA A 648 6.45 -0.11 -12.02
CA ALA A 648 5.15 0.33 -11.52
C ALA A 648 4.07 0.27 -12.62
N LYS A 649 4.41 0.68 -13.84
CA LYS A 649 3.53 0.59 -15.01
C LYS A 649 3.10 -0.85 -15.34
N LEU A 650 4.04 -1.81 -15.22
CA LEU A 650 3.74 -3.23 -15.47
C LEU A 650 2.79 -3.76 -14.38
N SER A 651 3.08 -3.47 -13.11
CA SER A 651 2.23 -3.88 -11.99
C SER A 651 0.81 -3.33 -12.09
N LEU A 652 0.64 -2.06 -12.50
CA LEU A 652 -0.68 -1.46 -12.75
C LEU A 652 -1.43 -2.18 -13.88
N LYS A 653 -0.74 -2.56 -14.96
CA LYS A 653 -1.35 -3.32 -16.07
C LYS A 653 -1.74 -4.74 -15.65
N GLU A 654 -0.90 -5.41 -14.88
CA GLU A 654 -1.20 -6.75 -14.35
C GLU A 654 -2.42 -6.73 -13.45
N LEU A 655 -2.51 -5.75 -12.55
CA LEU A 655 -3.67 -5.58 -11.69
C LEU A 655 -4.94 -5.22 -12.49
N ALA A 656 -4.82 -4.37 -13.52
CA ALA A 656 -5.92 -4.06 -14.42
C ALA A 656 -6.45 -5.30 -15.15
N GLN A 657 -5.54 -6.15 -15.64
CA GLN A 657 -5.91 -7.42 -16.30
C GLN A 657 -6.56 -8.38 -15.30
N LYS A 658 -6.08 -8.44 -14.06
CA LYS A 658 -6.71 -9.24 -13.00
C LYS A 658 -8.15 -8.81 -12.75
N PHE A 659 -8.44 -7.52 -12.67
CA PHE A 659 -9.82 -7.03 -12.49
C PHE A 659 -10.69 -7.28 -13.71
N GLU A 660 -10.15 -7.19 -14.93
CA GLU A 660 -10.91 -7.58 -16.14
C GLU A 660 -11.26 -9.07 -16.13
N ASN A 661 -10.33 -9.94 -15.73
CA ASN A 661 -10.59 -11.37 -15.58
C ASN A 661 -11.67 -11.64 -14.52
N LEU A 662 -11.57 -11.00 -13.35
CA LEU A 662 -12.57 -11.12 -12.28
C LEU A 662 -13.96 -10.67 -12.75
N ALA A 663 -14.07 -9.55 -13.48
CA ALA A 663 -15.33 -9.11 -14.05
C ALA A 663 -15.91 -10.14 -15.00
N ASN A 664 -15.08 -10.75 -15.86
CA ASN A 664 -15.49 -11.77 -16.82
C ASN A 664 -15.90 -13.07 -16.13
N GLU A 665 -15.18 -13.52 -15.12
CA GLU A 665 -15.48 -14.74 -14.36
C GLU A 665 -16.81 -14.59 -13.60
N VAL A 666 -17.00 -13.50 -12.85
CA VAL A 666 -18.26 -13.24 -12.13
C VAL A 666 -19.43 -13.12 -13.09
N PHE A 667 -19.25 -12.42 -14.21
CA PHE A 667 -20.30 -12.32 -15.22
C PHE A 667 -20.63 -13.67 -15.84
N SER A 668 -19.63 -14.54 -16.09
CA SER A 668 -19.83 -15.90 -16.59
C SER A 668 -20.71 -16.73 -15.67
N GLU A 669 -20.46 -16.70 -14.36
CA GLU A 669 -21.28 -17.37 -13.36
C GLU A 669 -22.71 -16.82 -13.29
N CYS A 670 -22.85 -15.49 -13.37
CA CYS A 670 -24.17 -14.84 -13.44
C CYS A 670 -24.94 -15.28 -14.69
N TYR A 671 -24.27 -15.32 -15.84
CA TYR A 671 -24.89 -15.70 -17.11
C TYR A 671 -25.35 -17.15 -17.14
N GLN A 672 -24.54 -18.08 -16.58
CA GLN A 672 -24.92 -19.49 -16.44
C GLN A 672 -26.10 -19.67 -15.49
N SER A 673 -26.21 -18.85 -14.45
CA SER A 673 -27.31 -18.90 -13.47
C SER A 673 -28.63 -18.39 -14.08
N SER A 674 -28.59 -17.24 -14.78
CA SER A 674 -29.79 -16.63 -15.39
C SER A 674 -29.41 -15.61 -16.46
N GLU A 675 -29.74 -15.88 -17.72
CA GLU A 675 -29.45 -15.00 -18.85
C GLU A 675 -30.14 -13.62 -18.72
N SER A 676 -31.44 -13.61 -18.40
CA SER A 676 -32.21 -12.35 -18.32
C SER A 676 -31.74 -11.44 -17.20
N ARG A 677 -31.43 -12.01 -16.01
CA ARG A 677 -30.88 -11.23 -14.89
C ARG A 677 -29.50 -10.68 -15.23
N SER A 678 -28.67 -11.42 -15.95
CA SER A 678 -27.35 -10.98 -16.38
C SER A 678 -27.43 -9.83 -17.39
N PHE A 679 -28.42 -9.83 -18.27
CA PHE A 679 -28.65 -8.70 -19.17
C PHE A 679 -29.07 -7.44 -18.40
N ASN A 680 -29.95 -7.58 -17.40
CA ASN A 680 -30.31 -6.47 -16.51
C ASN A 680 -29.13 -5.92 -15.75
N LEU A 681 -28.22 -6.80 -15.28
CA LEU A 681 -26.98 -6.39 -14.63
C LEU A 681 -26.10 -5.50 -15.52
N LEU A 682 -26.04 -5.79 -16.83
CA LEU A 682 -25.22 -5.04 -17.78
C LEU A 682 -25.75 -3.63 -18.09
N ILE A 683 -27.09 -3.48 -18.04
CA ILE A 683 -27.77 -2.25 -18.46
C ILE A 683 -28.15 -1.36 -17.27
N ARG A 684 -28.31 -1.96 -16.08
CA ARG A 684 -28.71 -1.24 -14.87
C ARG A 684 -27.72 -0.12 -14.52
N GLN A 685 -28.24 1.06 -14.24
CA GLN A 685 -27.49 2.18 -13.71
C GLN A 685 -27.15 1.96 -12.23
N SER A 686 -25.91 2.23 -11.85
CA SER A 686 -25.42 2.06 -10.49
C SER A 686 -25.32 3.40 -9.78
N LEU A 687 -26.05 3.55 -8.68
CA LEU A 687 -25.91 4.72 -7.79
C LEU A 687 -24.54 4.79 -7.13
N VAL A 688 -23.91 3.64 -6.90
CA VAL A 688 -22.55 3.56 -6.29
C VAL A 688 -21.51 4.16 -7.21
N TRP A 689 -21.67 3.94 -8.54
CA TRP A 689 -20.72 4.37 -9.56
C TRP A 689 -21.23 5.55 -10.40
N GLY A 690 -22.01 6.47 -9.77
CA GLY A 690 -22.45 7.70 -10.42
C GLY A 690 -23.27 7.47 -11.67
N GLU A 691 -24.32 6.62 -11.58
CA GLU A 691 -25.26 6.26 -12.63
C GLU A 691 -24.64 5.57 -13.86
N ALA A 692 -23.38 5.11 -13.76
CA ALA A 692 -22.73 4.35 -14.83
C ALA A 692 -23.33 2.94 -14.99
N THR A 693 -23.34 2.44 -16.22
CA THR A 693 -23.69 1.04 -16.54
C THR A 693 -22.44 0.18 -16.76
N CYS A 694 -22.56 -1.16 -16.65
CA CYS A 694 -21.45 -2.06 -16.95
C CYS A 694 -20.96 -1.92 -18.39
N LEU A 695 -21.84 -1.69 -19.35
CA LEU A 695 -21.48 -1.53 -20.77
C LEU A 695 -20.68 -0.26 -21.01
N GLU A 696 -21.10 0.88 -20.44
CA GLU A 696 -20.38 2.15 -20.56
C GLU A 696 -19.01 2.07 -19.92
N MET A 697 -18.93 1.50 -18.70
CA MET A 697 -17.67 1.32 -18.00
C MET A 697 -16.72 0.37 -18.74
N ALA A 698 -17.22 -0.76 -19.26
CA ALA A 698 -16.43 -1.70 -20.05
C ALA A 698 -15.88 -1.06 -21.33
N THR A 699 -16.70 -0.23 -22.00
CA THR A 699 -16.30 0.52 -23.18
C THR A 699 -15.19 1.53 -22.83
N ALA A 700 -15.37 2.30 -21.77
CA ALA A 700 -14.39 3.27 -21.31
C ALA A 700 -13.10 2.61 -20.85
N ALA A 701 -13.17 1.42 -20.26
CA ALA A 701 -12.02 0.64 -19.83
C ALA A 701 -11.28 -0.06 -20.99
N ASP A 702 -11.82 -0.12 -22.21
CA ASP A 702 -11.33 -0.96 -23.34
C ASP A 702 -11.20 -2.45 -22.92
N ALA A 703 -12.21 -2.95 -22.17
CA ALA A 703 -12.23 -4.30 -21.59
C ALA A 703 -12.55 -5.36 -22.65
N ARG A 704 -11.57 -5.74 -23.46
CA ARG A 704 -11.73 -6.61 -24.64
C ARG A 704 -12.08 -8.03 -24.29
N LEU A 705 -11.51 -8.57 -23.22
CA LEU A 705 -11.82 -9.90 -22.75
C LEU A 705 -13.29 -9.97 -22.32
N PHE A 706 -13.75 -8.99 -21.57
CA PHE A 706 -15.14 -8.88 -21.14
C PHE A 706 -16.10 -8.79 -22.34
N PHE A 707 -15.77 -7.98 -23.36
CA PHE A 707 -16.57 -7.89 -24.59
C PHE A 707 -16.54 -9.16 -25.43
N SER A 708 -15.56 -10.03 -25.27
CA SER A 708 -15.51 -11.31 -25.99
C SER A 708 -16.40 -12.39 -25.38
N HIS A 709 -17.04 -12.13 -24.25
CA HIS A 709 -17.93 -13.07 -23.57
C HIS A 709 -19.22 -13.32 -24.37
N ASP A 710 -19.62 -14.58 -24.51
CA ASP A 710 -20.74 -14.99 -25.33
C ASP A 710 -22.08 -14.35 -24.91
N GLY A 711 -22.34 -14.23 -23.59
CA GLY A 711 -23.52 -13.57 -23.06
C GLY A 711 -23.59 -12.09 -23.43
N LEU A 712 -22.45 -11.38 -23.38
CA LEU A 712 -22.38 -9.97 -23.79
C LEU A 712 -22.58 -9.82 -25.29
N GLN A 713 -22.00 -10.71 -26.09
CA GLN A 713 -22.20 -10.73 -27.55
C GLN A 713 -23.67 -11.08 -27.92
N SER A 714 -24.31 -11.94 -27.13
CA SER A 714 -25.75 -12.24 -27.28
C SER A 714 -26.61 -10.99 -27.03
N LEU A 715 -26.37 -10.29 -25.91
CA LEU A 715 -27.05 -9.03 -25.60
C LEU A 715 -26.84 -7.97 -26.71
N LEU A 716 -25.60 -7.73 -27.12
CA LEU A 716 -25.27 -6.77 -28.17
C LEU A 716 -25.93 -7.15 -29.49
N SER A 717 -26.02 -8.44 -29.79
CA SER A 717 -26.74 -8.93 -30.97
C SER A 717 -28.25 -8.70 -30.85
N GLN A 718 -28.81 -8.88 -29.64
CA GLN A 718 -30.25 -8.57 -29.42
C GLN A 718 -30.52 -7.07 -29.57
N ILE A 719 -29.69 -6.21 -29.03
CA ILE A 719 -29.79 -4.74 -29.18
C ILE A 719 -29.69 -4.37 -30.68
N TRP A 720 -28.73 -4.98 -31.40
CA TRP A 720 -28.51 -4.69 -32.82
C TRP A 720 -29.72 -5.05 -33.72
N TRP A 721 -30.33 -6.22 -33.46
CA TRP A 721 -31.48 -6.69 -34.22
C TRP A 721 -32.83 -6.14 -33.74
N GLY A 722 -32.86 -5.61 -32.49
CA GLY A 722 -34.10 -5.16 -31.84
C GLY A 722 -35.09 -6.31 -31.69
N ASP A 723 -36.36 -6.08 -32.06
CA ASP A 723 -37.42 -7.09 -31.98
C ASP A 723 -37.40 -8.10 -33.15
N MET A 724 -36.47 -7.92 -34.09
CA MET A 724 -36.30 -8.88 -35.21
C MET A 724 -35.47 -10.09 -34.79
N GLU A 725 -35.73 -11.23 -35.38
CA GLU A 725 -34.98 -12.44 -35.15
C GLU A 725 -33.54 -12.34 -35.70
N THR A 726 -32.55 -12.74 -34.91
CA THR A 726 -31.12 -12.70 -35.27
C THR A 726 -30.72 -13.58 -36.44
N SER A 727 -31.59 -14.56 -36.82
CA SER A 727 -31.41 -15.46 -37.97
C SER A 727 -31.77 -14.82 -39.32
N THR A 728 -32.27 -13.56 -39.31
CA THR A 728 -32.74 -12.90 -40.54
C THR A 728 -31.57 -12.60 -41.50
N GLU A 729 -31.67 -13.11 -42.74
CA GLU A 729 -30.63 -12.90 -43.75
C GLU A 729 -30.66 -11.45 -44.30
N VAL A 730 -29.48 -10.88 -44.51
CA VAL A 730 -29.29 -9.46 -44.93
C VAL A 730 -30.06 -9.13 -46.23
N TRP A 731 -30.17 -10.07 -47.20
CA TRP A 731 -30.90 -9.81 -48.43
C TRP A 731 -32.42 -9.62 -48.21
N LYS A 732 -32.99 -10.28 -47.19
CA LYS A 732 -34.40 -10.09 -46.83
C LYS A 732 -34.61 -8.67 -46.25
N LEU A 733 -33.67 -8.19 -45.44
CA LEU A 733 -33.66 -6.82 -44.93
C LEU A 733 -33.56 -5.79 -46.06
N ILE A 734 -32.65 -5.97 -47.02
CA ILE A 734 -32.49 -5.09 -48.16
C ILE A 734 -33.78 -5.06 -48.99
N LEU A 735 -34.37 -6.23 -49.28
CA LEU A 735 -35.58 -6.32 -50.05
C LEU A 735 -36.77 -5.62 -49.35
N THR A 736 -36.88 -5.80 -48.05
CA THR A 736 -37.94 -5.18 -47.24
C THR A 736 -37.74 -3.67 -47.10
N PHE A 737 -36.48 -3.22 -47.05
CA PHE A 737 -36.13 -1.79 -47.01
C PHE A 737 -36.65 -1.05 -48.25
N PHE A 738 -36.49 -1.64 -49.45
CA PHE A 738 -36.98 -1.05 -50.68
C PHE A 738 -38.49 -1.29 -50.94
N LEU A 739 -39.05 -2.36 -50.37
CA LEU A 739 -40.45 -2.72 -50.49
C LEU A 739 -41.10 -2.85 -49.09
N PRO A 740 -41.41 -1.73 -48.40
CA PRO A 740 -41.93 -1.73 -47.05
C PRO A 740 -43.18 -2.60 -46.81
N PRO A 741 -44.10 -2.85 -47.75
CA PRO A 741 -45.19 -3.75 -47.51
C PRO A 741 -44.78 -5.18 -47.16
N LEU A 742 -43.54 -5.59 -47.47
CA LEU A 742 -43.02 -6.91 -47.13
C LEU A 742 -42.80 -7.09 -45.61
N ILE A 743 -42.78 -6.02 -44.82
CA ILE A 743 -42.75 -6.07 -43.35
C ILE A 743 -43.89 -6.90 -42.77
N TYR A 744 -45.03 -6.91 -43.46
CA TYR A 744 -46.25 -7.60 -43.02
C TYR A 744 -46.33 -9.03 -43.56
N THR A 745 -45.35 -9.47 -44.31
CA THR A 745 -45.22 -10.85 -44.75
C THR A 745 -44.33 -11.65 -43.81
N ASN A 746 -44.38 -12.98 -43.85
CA ASN A 746 -43.51 -13.82 -43.04
C ASN A 746 -42.01 -13.85 -43.52
N LEU A 747 -41.61 -12.85 -44.31
CA LEU A 747 -40.22 -12.74 -44.81
C LEU A 747 -39.23 -12.39 -43.71
N ILE A 748 -39.66 -11.56 -42.77
CA ILE A 748 -38.90 -11.20 -41.57
C ILE A 748 -39.68 -11.77 -40.37
N SER A 749 -39.00 -12.56 -39.54
CA SER A 749 -39.52 -13.08 -38.28
C SER A 749 -39.23 -12.04 -37.17
N PHE A 750 -40.26 -11.72 -36.40
CA PHE A 750 -40.14 -10.91 -35.20
C PHE A 750 -40.31 -11.78 -33.97
N ARG A 751 -39.60 -11.51 -32.89
CA ARG A 751 -39.81 -12.19 -31.63
C ARG A 751 -41.20 -11.92 -31.11
N GLU A 752 -41.92 -12.98 -30.80
CA GLU A 752 -43.17 -12.86 -30.06
C GLU A 752 -42.80 -12.65 -28.58
N PRO A 753 -43.42 -11.70 -27.87
CA PRO A 753 -43.28 -11.63 -26.44
C PRO A 753 -43.71 -12.98 -25.86
N GLU A 754 -42.82 -13.69 -25.19
CA GLU A 754 -43.19 -14.90 -24.44
C GLU A 754 -44.23 -14.49 -23.41
N GLU A 755 -45.52 -14.84 -23.66
CA GLU A 755 -46.53 -14.83 -22.61
C GLU A 755 -46.05 -15.87 -21.58
N GLU A 756 -45.60 -15.38 -20.40
CA GLU A 756 -45.28 -16.24 -19.27
C GLU A 756 -46.45 -17.18 -19.01
N GLY A 757 -46.26 -18.43 -19.49
CA GLY A 757 -47.21 -19.48 -19.48
C GLY A 757 -47.64 -19.81 -18.08
N LYS A 758 -48.95 -19.91 -17.96
CA LYS A 758 -49.71 -20.57 -16.91
C LYS A 758 -48.89 -21.62 -16.16
N THR A 759 -48.50 -21.28 -14.94
CA THR A 759 -47.96 -22.22 -13.98
C THR A 759 -49.04 -23.24 -13.65
N GLU A 760 -48.83 -24.49 -14.01
CA GLU A 760 -49.53 -25.62 -13.46
C GLU A 760 -49.38 -25.62 -11.94
N GLN A 761 -50.51 -25.47 -11.26
CA GLN A 761 -50.65 -25.71 -9.85
C GLN A 761 -50.36 -27.17 -9.55
N VAL A 762 -49.26 -27.46 -8.92
CA VAL A 762 -49.10 -28.66 -8.10
C VAL A 762 -48.88 -28.21 -6.66
N ALA A 763 -49.89 -28.49 -5.85
CA ALA A 763 -49.87 -28.28 -4.43
C ALA A 763 -48.82 -29.17 -3.74
N HIS A 764 -47.99 -28.66 -2.91
CA HIS A 764 -47.83 -29.06 -1.49
C HIS A 764 -46.72 -28.25 -0.74
N GLY A 765 -47.11 -27.53 0.23
CA GLY A 765 -46.65 -27.66 1.65
C GLY A 765 -45.40 -26.94 2.05
N GLN A 766 -45.61 -25.92 2.84
CA GLN A 766 -44.84 -25.51 4.05
C GLN A 766 -43.59 -24.61 3.91
N ASP A 767 -43.87 -23.43 4.38
CA ASP A 767 -43.06 -22.55 5.25
C ASP A 767 -41.57 -22.32 4.94
N THR A 768 -41.25 -21.12 4.48
CA THR A 768 -40.34 -20.23 5.21
C THR A 768 -40.33 -18.83 4.56
N ASP A 769 -40.42 -17.83 5.42
CA ASP A 769 -40.30 -16.40 5.10
C ASP A 769 -39.06 -16.08 4.28
N SER A 770 -39.25 -15.44 3.13
CA SER A 770 -38.25 -14.56 2.53
C SER A 770 -38.91 -13.45 1.75
N LEU A 771 -38.68 -12.25 2.19
CA LEU A 771 -38.89 -11.00 1.50
C LEU A 771 -38.14 -11.01 0.15
N ASP A 772 -38.87 -11.18 -0.95
CA ASP A 772 -38.41 -10.80 -2.27
C ASP A 772 -39.59 -10.70 -3.21
N GLY A 773 -40.26 -9.55 -3.17
CA GLY A 773 -41.20 -9.12 -4.17
C GLY A 773 -40.52 -8.05 -5.05
N VAL A 774 -39.75 -8.47 -6.01
CA VAL A 774 -39.37 -7.59 -7.13
C VAL A 774 -39.90 -8.23 -8.39
N ASP A 775 -40.94 -7.64 -8.91
CA ASP A 775 -41.56 -7.99 -10.19
C ASP A 775 -40.49 -8.07 -11.30
N ALA A 776 -40.36 -9.24 -11.91
CA ALA A 776 -39.63 -9.42 -13.15
C ALA A 776 -40.46 -8.78 -14.29
N THR A 777 -40.31 -7.46 -14.46
CA THR A 777 -40.83 -6.79 -15.66
C THR A 777 -39.85 -7.08 -16.80
N MET A 778 -40.34 -7.78 -17.78
CA MET A 778 -39.68 -8.07 -19.06
C MET A 778 -39.31 -6.77 -19.76
N PHE A 779 -38.03 -6.52 -19.98
CA PHE A 779 -37.51 -5.34 -20.66
C PHE A 779 -37.93 -5.38 -22.14
N SER A 780 -38.83 -4.51 -22.55
CA SER A 780 -38.99 -4.14 -23.95
C SER A 780 -37.97 -3.03 -24.27
N LEU A 781 -37.12 -3.28 -25.27
CA LEU A 781 -36.12 -2.32 -25.76
C LEU A 781 -36.72 -0.97 -26.19
N THR A 782 -38.04 -0.93 -26.41
CA THR A 782 -38.81 0.24 -26.77
C THR A 782 -38.98 1.23 -25.64
N ASP A 783 -38.86 0.82 -24.36
CA ASP A 783 -39.04 1.72 -23.21
C ASP A 783 -37.77 2.55 -22.93
N MET A 784 -36.60 2.15 -23.42
CA MET A 784 -35.34 2.91 -23.21
C MET A 784 -35.19 4.11 -24.17
N MET A 785 -35.98 4.21 -25.24
CA MET A 785 -35.87 5.33 -26.19
C MET A 785 -36.89 6.46 -25.98
N ASP A 786 -37.87 6.27 -25.10
CA ASP A 786 -38.91 7.24 -24.81
C ASP A 786 -38.60 8.11 -23.53
N GLU A 787 -37.54 7.81 -22.73
CA GLU A 787 -37.23 8.58 -21.50
C GLU A 787 -36.73 10.01 -21.76
N ASP A 788 -36.21 10.32 -22.93
CA ASP A 788 -35.75 11.67 -23.27
C ASP A 788 -36.89 12.67 -23.53
N ALA A 789 -38.14 12.22 -23.56
CA ALA A 789 -39.31 13.04 -23.92
C ALA A 789 -40.21 13.42 -22.72
N GLU A 790 -40.01 12.85 -21.51
CA GLU A 790 -40.94 13.05 -20.38
C GLU A 790 -40.36 13.82 -19.19
N GLU A 791 -39.21 14.46 -19.28
CA GLU A 791 -38.63 15.24 -18.16
C GLU A 791 -39.44 16.52 -17.79
N TYR A 792 -40.57 16.80 -18.40
CA TYR A 792 -41.42 17.95 -18.08
C TYR A 792 -42.74 17.62 -17.36
N ALA A 793 -43.03 16.37 -16.98
CA ALA A 793 -44.35 16.01 -16.41
C ALA A 793 -44.38 15.39 -15.01
N ALA A 794 -43.27 15.22 -14.32
CA ALA A 794 -43.23 14.57 -13.00
C ALA A 794 -43.31 15.53 -11.80
N VAL A 795 -44.27 16.41 -11.79
CA VAL A 795 -44.79 17.03 -10.54
C VAL A 795 -46.29 16.84 -10.52
N ARG A 796 -46.77 15.76 -9.97
CA ARG A 796 -48.05 15.69 -9.20
C ARG A 796 -48.50 14.27 -8.82
N VAL A 797 -48.49 14.04 -7.51
CA VAL A 797 -49.59 13.51 -6.72
C VAL A 797 -49.93 12.02 -6.76
N ASN A 798 -49.63 11.36 -5.64
CA ASN A 798 -50.31 10.17 -5.13
C ASN A 798 -51.84 10.25 -5.32
N LEU A 799 -52.40 9.31 -6.06
CA LEU A 799 -53.74 8.82 -5.84
C LEU A 799 -53.92 7.40 -6.41
N LYS A 800 -54.40 6.51 -5.56
CA LYS A 800 -54.80 5.13 -5.90
C LYS A 800 -55.72 5.10 -7.09
N GLY A 801 -55.38 4.31 -8.09
CA GLY A 801 -56.26 4.01 -9.21
C GLY A 801 -55.63 2.94 -10.08
N ALA A 802 -56.41 1.93 -10.46
CA ALA A 802 -56.04 0.78 -11.23
C ALA A 802 -55.11 1.04 -12.44
N PRO A 803 -54.30 0.04 -12.88
CA PRO A 803 -53.38 0.25 -13.97
C PRO A 803 -54.14 0.64 -15.26
N PRO A 804 -53.71 1.70 -15.98
CA PRO A 804 -54.28 2.02 -17.26
C PRO A 804 -53.94 0.87 -18.24
N SER A 805 -54.96 0.24 -18.74
CA SER A 805 -54.89 -0.64 -19.91
C SER A 805 -54.30 0.17 -21.07
N ASN A 806 -53.02 -0.03 -21.41
CA ASN A 806 -52.40 0.52 -22.60
C ASN A 806 -53.28 0.21 -23.81
N PRO A 807 -53.65 1.20 -24.59
CA PRO A 807 -54.40 0.94 -25.82
C PRO A 807 -53.53 0.09 -26.75
N LYS A 808 -53.95 -1.12 -27.06
CA LYS A 808 -53.27 -2.02 -28.02
C LYS A 808 -53.05 -1.24 -29.31
N ARG A 809 -51.82 -0.79 -29.54
CA ARG A 809 -51.44 -0.13 -30.80
C ARG A 809 -51.78 -1.08 -31.96
N PRO A 810 -52.29 -0.57 -33.08
CA PRO A 810 -52.63 -1.44 -34.20
C PRO A 810 -51.39 -2.16 -34.70
N PHE A 811 -51.48 -3.46 -34.91
CA PHE A 811 -50.40 -4.36 -35.32
C PHE A 811 -49.52 -3.80 -36.47
N ILE A 812 -50.13 -3.03 -37.38
CA ILE A 812 -49.47 -2.40 -38.51
C ILE A 812 -48.44 -1.35 -38.05
N LEU A 813 -48.82 -0.49 -37.11
CA LEU A 813 -47.91 0.54 -36.59
C LEU A 813 -46.79 -0.05 -35.72
N LEU A 814 -47.10 -1.11 -34.97
CA LEU A 814 -46.13 -1.79 -34.14
C LEU A 814 -44.99 -2.40 -34.99
N ARG A 815 -45.37 -3.24 -36.00
CA ARG A 815 -44.39 -3.87 -36.90
C ARG A 815 -43.59 -2.90 -37.72
N TRP A 816 -44.20 -1.75 -38.12
CA TRP A 816 -43.52 -0.65 -38.80
C TRP A 816 -42.45 -0.04 -37.91
N ARG A 817 -42.79 0.27 -36.64
CA ARG A 817 -41.87 0.83 -35.67
C ARG A 817 -40.72 -0.17 -35.37
N GLU A 818 -41.01 -1.42 -35.08
CA GLU A 818 -40.04 -2.48 -34.81
C GLU A 818 -38.99 -2.60 -35.92
N PHE A 819 -39.40 -2.50 -37.18
CA PHE A 819 -38.48 -2.58 -38.31
C PHE A 819 -37.59 -1.33 -38.45
N TRP A 820 -38.20 -0.13 -38.48
CA TRP A 820 -37.49 1.09 -38.81
C TRP A 820 -36.63 1.64 -37.66
N PHE A 821 -36.97 1.35 -36.41
CA PHE A 821 -36.19 1.74 -35.24
C PHE A 821 -35.11 0.72 -34.87
N ALA A 822 -35.07 -0.44 -35.49
CA ALA A 822 -34.00 -1.41 -35.26
C ALA A 822 -32.66 -0.84 -35.76
N PRO A 823 -31.60 -0.85 -34.93
CA PRO A 823 -30.27 -0.35 -35.28
C PRO A 823 -29.72 -0.94 -36.60
N VAL A 824 -29.95 -2.22 -36.87
CA VAL A 824 -29.53 -2.87 -38.10
C VAL A 824 -30.18 -2.26 -39.33
N THR A 825 -31.46 -1.88 -39.26
CA THR A 825 -32.17 -1.25 -40.38
C THR A 825 -31.70 0.18 -40.61
N ALA A 826 -31.52 0.94 -39.53
CA ALA A 826 -30.94 2.27 -39.59
C ALA A 826 -29.52 2.26 -40.19
N PHE A 827 -28.69 1.30 -39.77
CA PHE A 827 -27.35 1.10 -40.34
C PHE A 827 -27.42 0.77 -41.83
N LEU A 828 -28.28 -0.17 -42.23
CA LEU A 828 -28.48 -0.51 -43.62
C LEU A 828 -28.89 0.71 -44.44
N GLY A 829 -29.84 1.51 -43.92
CA GLY A 829 -30.27 2.77 -44.54
C GLY A 829 -29.08 3.72 -44.74
N ASN A 830 -28.27 3.92 -43.72
CA ASN A 830 -27.06 4.78 -43.80
C ASN A 830 -26.06 4.29 -44.84
N VAL A 831 -25.83 2.97 -44.92
CA VAL A 831 -24.92 2.38 -45.92
C VAL A 831 -25.49 2.61 -47.35
N LEU A 832 -26.76 2.34 -47.58
CA LEU A 832 -27.37 2.54 -48.88
C LEU A 832 -27.38 4.01 -49.32
N MET A 833 -27.70 4.91 -48.39
CA MET A 833 -27.67 6.36 -48.67
C MET A 833 -26.25 6.84 -48.96
N TYR A 834 -25.25 6.30 -48.28
CA TYR A 834 -23.84 6.64 -48.53
C TYR A 834 -23.37 6.15 -49.92
N PHE A 835 -23.80 4.95 -50.33
CA PHE A 835 -23.56 4.50 -51.72
C PHE A 835 -24.26 5.37 -52.76
N LEU A 836 -25.49 5.83 -52.50
CA LEU A 836 -26.20 6.75 -53.37
C LEU A 836 -25.45 8.11 -53.44
N PHE A 837 -24.94 8.60 -52.29
CA PHE A 837 -24.11 9.80 -52.26
C PHE A 837 -22.87 9.66 -53.13
N LEU A 838 -22.07 8.58 -52.98
CA LEU A 838 -20.90 8.33 -53.77
C LEU A 838 -21.23 8.20 -55.28
N SER A 839 -22.34 7.54 -55.62
CA SER A 839 -22.80 7.41 -56.99
C SER A 839 -23.19 8.75 -57.58
N LEU A 840 -23.87 9.62 -56.84
CA LEU A 840 -24.22 10.97 -57.22
C LEU A 840 -22.95 11.81 -57.39
N PHE A 841 -22.00 11.70 -56.46
CA PHE A 841 -20.75 12.45 -56.56
C PHE A 841 -19.95 12.03 -57.78
N ALA A 842 -19.81 10.72 -58.05
CA ALA A 842 -19.17 10.20 -59.26
C ALA A 842 -19.84 10.71 -60.50
N TYR A 843 -21.18 10.67 -60.58
CA TYR A 843 -21.96 11.12 -61.70
C TYR A 843 -21.71 12.63 -61.97
N VAL A 844 -21.85 13.45 -60.95
CA VAL A 844 -21.60 14.90 -61.06
C VAL A 844 -20.15 15.17 -61.51
N LEU A 845 -19.15 14.54 -60.93
CA LEU A 845 -17.76 14.76 -61.22
C LEU A 845 -17.36 14.33 -62.64
N LEU A 846 -17.90 13.24 -63.14
CA LEU A 846 -17.52 12.65 -64.41
C LEU A 846 -18.34 13.21 -65.60
N LEU A 847 -19.65 13.44 -65.41
CA LEU A 847 -20.57 13.73 -66.49
C LEU A 847 -21.18 15.13 -66.46
N ASP A 848 -21.41 15.71 -65.27
CA ASP A 848 -22.23 16.94 -65.14
C ASP A 848 -21.46 18.13 -64.47
N PHE A 849 -20.13 18.00 -64.35
CA PHE A 849 -19.28 19.09 -63.84
C PHE A 849 -18.99 20.10 -64.99
N LYS A 850 -19.83 21.14 -65.10
CA LYS A 850 -19.77 22.15 -66.18
C LYS A 850 -18.90 23.34 -65.79
N PRO A 851 -18.23 24.03 -66.78
CA PRO A 851 -17.46 25.19 -66.47
C PRO A 851 -18.31 26.39 -65.96
N PRO A 852 -17.71 27.36 -65.23
CA PRO A 852 -18.43 28.49 -64.67
C PRO A 852 -19.13 29.35 -65.73
N PRO A 853 -19.93 30.34 -65.31
CA PRO A 853 -20.88 31.06 -66.20
C PRO A 853 -20.45 31.32 -67.66
N PRO A 854 -21.36 31.09 -68.65
CA PRO A 854 -22.83 31.15 -68.54
C PRO A 854 -23.50 29.81 -68.17
N HIS A 855 -22.79 28.69 -68.10
CA HIS A 855 -23.40 27.35 -67.88
C HIS A 855 -23.73 27.00 -66.46
N GLY A 856 -23.18 27.69 -65.48
CA GLY A 856 -23.44 27.55 -64.02
C GLY A 856 -23.42 26.12 -63.44
N PRO A 857 -23.56 25.95 -62.12
CA PRO A 857 -23.69 24.62 -61.52
C PRO A 857 -25.02 23.95 -61.92
N SER A 858 -24.98 22.64 -62.16
CA SER A 858 -26.14 21.83 -62.44
C SER A 858 -27.07 21.62 -61.23
N THR A 859 -28.33 21.26 -61.49
CA THR A 859 -29.25 20.93 -60.39
C THR A 859 -28.75 19.79 -59.54
N LEU A 860 -28.09 18.78 -60.11
CA LEU A 860 -27.51 17.64 -59.37
C LEU A 860 -26.29 18.04 -58.55
N GLU A 861 -25.55 19.03 -59.01
CA GLU A 861 -24.44 19.61 -58.27
C GLU A 861 -24.92 20.35 -56.99
N PHE A 862 -26.07 21.07 -57.09
CA PHE A 862 -26.70 21.66 -55.90
C PHE A 862 -27.22 20.61 -54.92
N VAL A 863 -27.76 19.47 -55.41
CA VAL A 863 -28.15 18.36 -54.56
C VAL A 863 -26.96 17.77 -53.84
N LEU A 864 -25.82 17.64 -54.54
CA LEU A 864 -24.56 17.19 -53.92
C LEU A 864 -24.09 18.15 -52.84
N TYR A 865 -24.14 19.48 -53.11
CA TYR A 865 -23.74 20.50 -52.09
C TYR A 865 -24.64 20.43 -50.86
N PHE A 866 -25.95 20.30 -51.04
CA PHE A 866 -26.88 20.14 -49.93
C PHE A 866 -26.61 18.86 -49.16
N TRP A 867 -26.28 17.76 -49.84
CA TRP A 867 -25.95 16.48 -49.17
C TRP A 867 -24.69 16.62 -48.33
N VAL A 868 -23.61 17.19 -48.85
CA VAL A 868 -22.40 17.41 -48.10
C VAL A 868 -22.68 18.35 -46.90
N PHE A 869 -23.51 19.37 -47.08
CA PHE A 869 -23.92 20.23 -45.98
C PHE A 869 -24.61 19.44 -44.86
N THR A 870 -25.50 18.43 -45.17
CA THR A 870 -26.09 17.58 -44.16
C THR A 870 -25.06 16.69 -43.44
N LEU A 871 -24.02 16.20 -44.13
CA LEU A 871 -22.90 15.50 -43.52
C LEU A 871 -22.11 16.41 -42.55
N VAL A 872 -21.87 17.65 -42.94
CA VAL A 872 -21.21 18.64 -42.07
C VAL A 872 -22.03 18.91 -40.79
N CYS A 873 -23.38 19.05 -40.95
CA CYS A 873 -24.28 19.22 -39.81
C CYS A 873 -24.23 18.03 -38.87
N GLU A 874 -24.15 16.81 -39.39
CA GLU A 874 -24.07 15.58 -38.58
C GLU A 874 -22.73 15.51 -37.83
N GLU A 875 -21.60 15.80 -38.47
CA GLU A 875 -20.30 15.87 -37.81
C GLU A 875 -20.29 16.96 -36.73
N PHE A 876 -20.92 18.10 -36.99
CA PHE A 876 -21.07 19.16 -36.00
C PHE A 876 -21.92 18.70 -34.81
N ARG A 877 -23.04 18.00 -35.06
CA ARG A 877 -23.88 17.43 -34.02
C ARG A 877 -23.10 16.46 -33.14
N GLN A 878 -22.34 15.55 -33.72
CA GLN A 878 -21.52 14.56 -32.97
C GLN A 878 -20.45 15.24 -32.12
N THR A 879 -19.85 16.34 -32.60
CA THR A 879 -18.77 17.03 -31.88
C THR A 879 -19.30 17.90 -30.75
N PHE A 880 -20.43 18.61 -30.93
CA PHE A 880 -20.89 19.65 -30.02
C PHE A 880 -21.98 19.21 -29.04
N PHE A 881 -22.81 18.22 -29.39
CA PHE A 881 -23.95 17.82 -28.57
C PHE A 881 -23.70 16.56 -27.73
N ARG A 882 -22.51 15.97 -27.73
CA ARG A 882 -22.17 14.77 -26.98
C ARG A 882 -21.29 15.14 -25.79
N GLY A 883 -21.79 14.95 -24.55
CA GLY A 883 -21.03 15.03 -23.31
C GLY A 883 -20.93 16.40 -22.63
N SER A 884 -20.51 16.39 -21.37
CA SER A 884 -20.45 17.55 -20.44
C SER A 884 -19.09 18.28 -20.39
N THR A 885 -18.10 17.88 -21.20
CA THR A 885 -16.74 18.44 -21.17
C THR A 885 -16.61 19.79 -21.89
N THR A 886 -15.52 20.51 -21.63
CA THR A 886 -15.27 21.81 -22.29
C THR A 886 -15.04 21.65 -23.80
N LEU A 887 -15.45 22.68 -24.60
CA LEU A 887 -15.33 22.67 -26.07
C LEU A 887 -13.87 22.33 -26.52
N TYR A 888 -12.87 22.83 -25.83
CA TYR A 888 -11.47 22.54 -26.13
C TYR A 888 -11.12 21.05 -25.96
N GLN A 889 -11.58 20.41 -24.91
CA GLN A 889 -11.35 18.98 -24.69
C GLN A 889 -12.06 18.13 -25.72
N ARG A 890 -13.30 18.49 -26.08
CA ARG A 890 -14.08 17.80 -27.14
C ARG A 890 -13.36 17.88 -28.48
N MET A 891 -12.89 19.07 -28.87
CA MET A 891 -12.12 19.25 -30.11
C MET A 891 -10.82 18.45 -30.09
N LYS A 892 -10.13 18.41 -28.97
CA LYS A 892 -8.91 17.61 -28.80
C LYS A 892 -9.18 16.11 -28.99
N LEU A 893 -10.23 15.59 -28.33
CA LEU A 893 -10.64 14.19 -28.47
C LEU A 893 -11.09 13.86 -29.91
N TYR A 894 -11.87 14.74 -30.52
CA TYR A 894 -12.32 14.58 -31.89
C TYR A 894 -11.15 14.50 -32.89
N ILE A 895 -10.14 15.37 -32.72
CA ILE A 895 -8.94 15.38 -33.56
C ILE A 895 -8.02 14.19 -33.29
N GLN A 896 -8.09 13.53 -32.14
CA GLN A 896 -7.28 12.34 -31.87
C GLN A 896 -7.67 11.14 -32.71
N ASP A 897 -8.94 11.03 -33.07
CA ASP A 897 -9.43 9.96 -33.94
C ASP A 897 -8.98 10.13 -35.39
N MET A 898 -8.48 9.07 -35.98
CA MET A 898 -7.99 9.05 -37.36
C MET A 898 -9.11 9.26 -38.38
N TRP A 899 -10.27 8.65 -38.09
CA TRP A 899 -11.42 8.74 -39.00
C TRP A 899 -12.03 10.13 -39.03
N ASN A 900 -12.11 10.80 -37.88
CA ASN A 900 -12.56 12.20 -37.81
C ASN A 900 -11.60 13.15 -38.53
N LYS A 901 -10.28 12.85 -38.59
CA LYS A 901 -9.33 13.60 -39.42
C LYS A 901 -9.62 13.42 -40.90
N CYS A 902 -9.98 12.19 -41.32
CA CYS A 902 -10.40 11.94 -42.69
C CYS A 902 -11.65 12.76 -43.06
N ASP A 903 -12.63 12.86 -42.12
CA ASP A 903 -13.85 13.64 -42.34
C ASP A 903 -13.56 15.14 -42.45
N ILE A 904 -12.74 15.72 -41.57
CA ILE A 904 -12.31 17.12 -41.67
C ILE A 904 -11.56 17.36 -43.00
N THR A 905 -10.72 16.40 -43.40
CA THR A 905 -9.96 16.52 -44.65
C THR A 905 -10.90 16.52 -45.86
N ALA A 906 -11.87 15.58 -45.89
CA ALA A 906 -12.89 15.53 -46.94
C ALA A 906 -13.71 16.83 -47.03
N ILE A 907 -14.26 17.28 -45.90
CA ILE A 907 -15.03 18.54 -45.86
C ILE A 907 -14.17 19.75 -46.31
N SER A 908 -12.90 19.81 -45.93
CA SER A 908 -11.99 20.87 -46.31
C SER A 908 -11.67 20.84 -47.82
N LEU A 909 -11.42 19.65 -48.38
CA LEU A 909 -11.16 19.48 -49.80
C LEU A 909 -12.41 19.80 -50.63
N PHE A 910 -13.58 19.38 -50.15
CA PHE A 910 -14.83 19.73 -50.82
C PHE A 910 -15.09 21.24 -50.87
N ALA A 911 -14.89 21.93 -49.72
CA ALA A 911 -15.01 23.39 -49.63
C ALA A 911 -14.00 24.08 -50.52
N LEU A 912 -12.76 23.62 -50.60
CA LEU A 912 -11.73 24.14 -51.49
C LEU A 912 -12.10 23.91 -52.93
N GLY A 913 -12.56 22.69 -53.32
CA GLY A 913 -13.00 22.38 -54.67
C GLY A 913 -14.18 23.25 -55.11
N MET A 914 -15.16 23.45 -54.22
CA MET A 914 -16.30 24.32 -54.42
C MET A 914 -15.89 25.77 -54.62
N CYS A 915 -14.94 26.32 -53.81
CA CYS A 915 -14.42 27.66 -53.97
C CYS A 915 -13.68 27.80 -55.30
N CYS A 916 -12.83 26.88 -55.68
CA CYS A 916 -12.06 26.89 -56.93
C CYS A 916 -12.98 26.76 -58.16
N ARG A 917 -14.10 26.04 -58.00
CA ARG A 917 -15.16 25.88 -59.01
C ARG A 917 -15.77 27.22 -59.47
N MET A 918 -15.82 28.20 -58.61
CA MET A 918 -16.47 29.49 -58.88
C MET A 918 -15.66 30.40 -59.80
N PHE A 919 -14.37 30.15 -59.97
CA PHE A 919 -13.50 31.00 -60.79
C PHE A 919 -13.01 30.29 -62.08
N PRO A 920 -13.08 30.90 -63.24
CA PRO A 920 -12.71 30.30 -64.53
C PRO A 920 -11.25 29.85 -64.57
N TRP A 921 -10.34 30.59 -63.97
CA TRP A 921 -8.89 30.26 -63.93
C TRP A 921 -8.49 29.12 -63.04
N SER A 922 -9.31 28.78 -62.06
CA SER A 922 -9.03 27.68 -61.09
C SER A 922 -9.95 26.46 -61.29
N TYR A 923 -10.80 26.44 -62.33
CA TYR A 923 -11.79 25.40 -62.57
C TYR A 923 -11.17 23.99 -62.71
N GLU A 924 -10.12 23.82 -63.53
CA GLU A 924 -9.42 22.56 -63.71
C GLU A 924 -8.78 22.07 -62.41
N PHE A 925 -8.19 22.99 -61.63
CA PHE A 925 -7.67 22.68 -60.30
C PHE A 925 -8.80 22.26 -59.36
N GLY A 926 -9.92 22.96 -59.36
CA GLY A 926 -11.11 22.60 -58.57
C GLY A 926 -11.62 21.21 -58.90
N ARG A 927 -11.64 20.84 -60.19
CA ARG A 927 -12.04 19.49 -60.65
C ARG A 927 -11.07 18.41 -60.16
N ALA A 928 -9.74 18.71 -60.17
CA ALA A 928 -8.75 17.79 -59.64
C ALA A 928 -8.88 17.61 -58.10
N VAL A 929 -9.12 18.71 -57.37
CA VAL A 929 -9.37 18.64 -55.90
C VAL A 929 -10.62 17.81 -55.58
N MET A 930 -11.73 18.01 -56.33
CA MET A 930 -12.95 17.22 -56.15
C MET A 930 -12.73 15.74 -56.47
N ALA A 931 -11.85 15.41 -57.41
CA ALA A 931 -11.51 14.00 -57.72
C ALA A 931 -10.70 13.39 -56.57
N VAL A 932 -9.79 14.11 -55.96
CA VAL A 932 -9.07 13.65 -54.74
C VAL A 932 -10.05 13.50 -53.58
N ASP A 933 -10.95 14.45 -53.40
CA ASP A 933 -11.96 14.42 -52.38
C ASP A 933 -12.91 13.20 -52.51
N TYR A 934 -13.33 12.89 -53.71
CA TYR A 934 -14.10 11.66 -54.00
C TYR A 934 -13.36 10.40 -53.52
N MET A 935 -12.04 10.35 -53.70
CA MET A 935 -11.23 9.23 -53.21
C MET A 935 -11.22 9.19 -51.63
N VAL A 936 -11.14 10.36 -50.99
CA VAL A 936 -11.19 10.43 -49.52
C VAL A 936 -12.57 9.95 -49.01
N PHE A 937 -13.67 10.37 -49.56
CA PHE A 937 -15.00 9.89 -49.22
C PHE A 937 -15.15 8.39 -49.51
N THR A 938 -14.54 7.86 -50.55
CA THR A 938 -14.57 6.42 -50.86
C THR A 938 -13.76 5.65 -49.81
N LEU A 939 -12.63 6.17 -49.32
CA LEU A 939 -11.88 5.53 -48.20
C LEU A 939 -12.70 5.49 -46.90
N ARG A 940 -13.53 6.49 -46.63
CA ARG A 940 -14.45 6.49 -45.48
C ARG A 940 -15.44 5.31 -45.54
N LEU A 941 -15.85 4.86 -46.74
CA LEU A 941 -16.71 3.70 -46.88
C LEU A 941 -16.08 2.44 -46.26
N ILE A 942 -14.76 2.31 -46.27
CA ILE A 942 -14.05 1.18 -45.65
C ILE A 942 -14.33 1.13 -44.13
N HIS A 943 -14.37 2.30 -43.46
CA HIS A 943 -14.72 2.38 -42.06
C HIS A 943 -16.12 1.85 -41.76
N ILE A 944 -17.10 2.11 -42.62
CA ILE A 944 -18.46 1.62 -42.41
C ILE A 944 -18.49 0.07 -42.40
N PHE A 945 -17.64 -0.57 -43.21
CA PHE A 945 -17.53 -2.03 -43.23
C PHE A 945 -16.73 -2.60 -42.04
N ALA A 946 -16.13 -1.79 -41.18
CA ALA A 946 -15.46 -2.25 -39.95
C ALA A 946 -16.41 -3.00 -38.99
N ILE A 947 -17.70 -2.77 -39.08
CA ILE A 947 -18.75 -3.46 -38.32
C ILE A 947 -18.91 -4.93 -38.79
N HIS A 948 -18.51 -5.26 -40.02
CA HIS A 948 -18.70 -6.62 -40.56
C HIS A 948 -17.75 -7.62 -39.85
N LYS A 949 -18.34 -8.76 -39.41
CA LYS A 949 -17.66 -9.80 -38.60
C LYS A 949 -16.31 -10.26 -39.16
N GLN A 950 -16.21 -10.43 -40.49
CA GLN A 950 -14.98 -10.91 -41.16
C GLN A 950 -14.05 -9.79 -41.63
N LEU A 951 -14.61 -8.63 -42.04
CA LEU A 951 -13.84 -7.50 -42.55
C LEU A 951 -13.31 -6.60 -41.44
N GLY A 952 -14.06 -6.44 -40.35
CA GLY A 952 -13.71 -5.58 -39.23
C GLY A 952 -12.30 -5.82 -38.68
N PRO A 953 -11.93 -7.07 -38.33
CA PRO A 953 -10.58 -7.36 -37.83
C PRO A 953 -9.47 -6.99 -38.84
N LYS A 954 -9.71 -7.19 -40.15
CA LYS A 954 -8.74 -6.85 -41.21
C LYS A 954 -8.56 -5.34 -41.33
N ILE A 955 -9.64 -4.58 -41.20
CA ILE A 955 -9.62 -3.11 -41.24
C ILE A 955 -8.87 -2.54 -40.05
N ILE A 956 -9.11 -3.08 -38.84
CA ILE A 956 -8.40 -2.68 -37.63
C ILE A 956 -6.90 -3.00 -37.73
N ILE A 957 -6.50 -4.10 -38.33
CA ILE A 957 -5.11 -4.43 -38.60
C ILE A 957 -4.48 -3.38 -39.51
N VAL A 958 -5.14 -3.04 -40.62
CA VAL A 958 -4.67 -2.01 -41.58
C VAL A 958 -4.54 -0.66 -40.85
N GLU A 959 -5.54 -0.25 -40.04
CA GLU A 959 -5.48 0.98 -39.27
C GLU A 959 -4.28 1.01 -38.30
N LYS A 960 -4.03 -0.09 -37.58
CA LYS A 960 -2.86 -0.19 -36.69
C LYS A 960 -1.54 -0.14 -37.44
N MET A 961 -1.46 -0.76 -38.61
CA MET A 961 -0.28 -0.67 -39.49
C MET A 961 -0.02 0.75 -39.95
N VAL A 962 -1.06 1.48 -40.39
CA VAL A 962 -0.96 2.88 -40.81
C VAL A 962 -0.57 3.80 -39.65
N ARG A 963 -0.99 3.52 -38.42
CA ARG A 963 -0.55 4.29 -37.23
C ARG A 963 0.90 4.00 -36.82
N ALA A 964 1.44 2.86 -37.19
CA ALA A 964 2.82 2.46 -36.87
C ALA A 964 3.84 3.06 -37.87
N PHE A 965 3.43 3.43 -39.08
CA PHE A 965 4.19 4.20 -40.05
C PHE A 965 4.02 5.71 -39.82
#